data_d10ba63e30db271778d30b4e1910d6e3
#
_entry.id   d10ba63e30db271778d30b4e1910d6e3
#
_cell.length_a   1.000
_cell.length_b   1.000
_cell.length_c   1.000
_cell.angle_alpha   90.00
_cell.angle_beta   90.00
_cell.angle_gamma   90.00
#
_symmetry.space_group_name_H-M   'P 1'
#
loop_
_entity.id
_entity.type
_entity.pdbx_description
1 polymer ?
#
loop_
_entity_poly.entity_id
_entity_poly.type
_entity_poly.pdbx_seq_one_letter_code
_entity_poly.pdbx_strand_id
1 'polypeptide(L)'
;MAKYGNTPSFLALSCVGAMAFASGAHAQDNGQGQALGGVTVTDTAIDDNSIKVDKPESPKYVRPLLDTPQTITVIGNQTIQKQNLLTLRDVLSTVPGITFGAGEGGGGYGDSINLRGQSANTDISIDGVRDSAQYSRTDPFNLEQIEVTNGANSVYGGSGAIGGNINLVTKRPKADSETLVQGGIGTSDYYRATIDSNVRVNEQIAVRLNAMYHENDVARRDVDSYKRWGVAPSVKLGVDGPTSLTLLYTHQEDENTPLYGVPYYKNAIYDGPLPGVPYSGYYGYKNLDKQDQTIDQATAIFDHRFSDLLSVRNLSRWQRVEQNLVVNPPQGAYCLANGTLPTGAACAAGQVPGMYYPSGPRGGFRDSVNQTLYNQLDLTFNIPGGHTLVIGTSMLQEDYTLDNGNVLRNANGATPNPTLDPISISDPNGIYTGPVNKIRSGHQMGDLFNIATYAFAAAKIVDGLELNGGVRWEHNRARFRSDTIATPATGGAYTTGPQQNASDDLFSYRIGLVYKPADNASLYVAYSNSKTPTATTVRSGCGLIITGTNGSNDACDANPEQAVNYEIGGKIDLFDGGLQLTAALFRNERKNYRVTSNDPFVGTLPVNDGRNRVNGVTLGASGNITEAWTIFANYTYLESKVIQSVSNACLASPWTGTASGIGSATSNPCGNNVLIPDVQKGQDMTNTPKHSGSLFTTYTLPFGLQLGYGLTYQGSFALNNRALVTPLVAGSTTIVPIYHSDDYLVHRAMLSYTFDEKLTAQLNVQNFTNEKYYTSIRNNGWANPGEGRSWVLTLGYKL
;
A
#
# COMPACT_ATOMS: atom_id res chain seq x y z
N MET A 1 11.63 25.94 -23.62
CA MET A 1 13.03 25.52 -23.45
C MET A 1 13.65 26.37 -22.35
N ALA A 2 13.72 25.87 -21.15
CA ALA A 2 14.53 26.44 -20.08
C ALA A 2 15.28 25.27 -19.46
N LYS A 3 16.59 25.29 -19.60
CA LYS A 3 17.53 24.32 -19.04
C LYS A 3 17.51 24.43 -17.52
N TYR A 4 17.09 23.38 -16.83
CA TYR A 4 17.40 23.21 -15.44
C TYR A 4 18.74 22.44 -15.36
N GLY A 5 19.76 23.16 -14.93
CA GLY A 5 21.10 22.65 -14.76
C GLY A 5 21.28 21.99 -13.39
N ASN A 6 21.83 20.81 -13.44
CA ASN A 6 22.78 20.18 -12.54
C ASN A 6 22.66 20.30 -11.02
N THR A 7 22.38 19.19 -10.36
CA THR A 7 23.11 18.82 -9.15
C THR A 7 23.36 17.30 -9.07
N PRO A 8 24.40 16.76 -9.67
CA PRO A 8 24.88 15.41 -9.35
C PRO A 8 26.02 15.37 -8.33
N SER A 9 26.33 16.49 -7.63
CA SER A 9 27.61 16.58 -6.89
C SER A 9 27.62 16.01 -5.47
N PHE A 10 26.47 15.72 -4.87
CA PHE A 10 26.42 15.28 -3.47
C PHE A 10 26.48 13.74 -3.26
N LEU A 11 26.06 12.95 -4.23
CA LEU A 11 26.12 11.48 -4.14
C LEU A 11 27.54 10.91 -4.27
N ALA A 12 28.40 11.61 -5.01
CA ALA A 12 29.80 11.21 -5.19
C ALA A 12 30.64 11.35 -3.90
N LEU A 13 30.29 12.28 -2.99
CA LEU A 13 31.07 12.55 -1.80
C LEU A 13 30.83 11.49 -0.69
N SER A 14 29.63 10.90 -0.61
CA SER A 14 29.35 9.87 0.38
C SER A 14 30.00 8.50 0.03
N CYS A 15 30.12 8.19 -1.26
CA CYS A 15 30.80 6.96 -1.71
C CYS A 15 32.34 7.04 -1.57
N VAL A 16 32.94 8.21 -1.72
CA VAL A 16 34.39 8.39 -1.64
C VAL A 16 34.88 8.34 -0.17
N GLY A 17 34.08 8.79 0.78
CA GLY A 17 34.38 8.70 2.20
C GLY A 17 34.47 7.27 2.74
N ALA A 18 33.71 6.33 2.20
CA ALA A 18 33.73 4.93 2.61
C ALA A 18 34.90 4.13 2.03
N MET A 19 35.45 4.55 0.89
CA MET A 19 36.57 3.85 0.26
C MET A 19 37.96 4.23 0.86
N ALA A 20 38.07 5.35 1.56
CA ALA A 20 39.35 5.83 2.08
C ALA A 20 39.83 5.10 3.35
N PHE A 21 39.01 4.28 4.00
CA PHE A 21 39.37 3.56 5.23
C PHE A 21 39.68 2.07 5.03
N ALA A 22 39.71 1.57 3.79
CA ALA A 22 39.91 0.15 3.50
C ALA A 22 41.36 -0.32 3.35
N SER A 23 42.34 0.46 3.72
CA SER A 23 43.74 0.06 3.61
C SER A 23 44.38 -0.22 4.98
N GLY A 24 44.43 -1.51 5.33
CA GLY A 24 45.42 -2.04 6.25
C GLY A 24 44.92 -2.66 7.56
N ALA A 25 44.44 -3.89 7.50
CA ALA A 25 44.52 -4.82 8.63
C ALA A 25 44.65 -6.25 8.11
N HIS A 26 45.84 -6.80 8.15
CA HIS A 26 46.08 -8.25 8.08
C HIS A 26 45.79 -8.84 9.44
N ALA A 27 44.79 -9.69 9.55
CA ALA A 27 44.55 -10.50 10.73
C ALA A 27 45.03 -11.95 10.49
N GLN A 28 45.87 -12.44 11.33
CA GLN A 28 46.33 -13.81 11.39
C GLN A 28 45.24 -14.71 11.97
N ASP A 29 45.00 -15.82 11.28
CA ASP A 29 44.13 -16.89 11.68
C ASP A 29 44.72 -17.73 12.80
N ASN A 30 43.99 -17.97 13.89
CA ASN A 30 44.23 -19.08 14.82
C ASN A 30 42.86 -19.55 15.34
N GLY A 31 42.53 -20.78 14.92
CA GLY A 31 41.29 -21.46 15.23
C GLY A 31 41.11 -21.84 16.69
N GLN A 32 39.91 -21.85 17.08
CA GLN A 32 39.07 -22.75 17.86
C GLN A 32 37.88 -21.96 18.44
N GLY A 33 36.73 -22.17 17.87
CA GLY A 33 35.48 -21.52 18.28
C GLY A 33 34.85 -22.19 19.49
N GLN A 34 34.60 -21.42 20.53
CA GLN A 34 33.53 -21.69 21.49
C GLN A 34 32.36 -20.78 21.14
N ALA A 35 31.21 -21.39 20.86
CA ALA A 35 29.95 -20.69 20.61
C ALA A 35 29.46 -20.04 21.91
N LEU A 36 29.65 -18.75 22.04
CA LEU A 36 28.93 -17.88 22.95
C LEU A 36 27.87 -17.14 22.12
N GLY A 37 26.60 -17.25 22.56
CA GLY A 37 25.43 -16.73 21.86
C GLY A 37 25.46 -15.23 21.55
N GLY A 38 26.25 -14.86 20.57
CA GLY A 38 26.21 -13.56 19.92
C GLY A 38 25.39 -13.69 18.65
N VAL A 39 24.39 -12.85 18.48
CA VAL A 39 23.70 -12.71 17.22
C VAL A 39 24.72 -12.28 16.19
N THR A 40 25.25 -13.24 15.44
CA THR A 40 25.99 -12.96 14.23
C THR A 40 25.00 -12.31 13.29
N VAL A 41 25.18 -11.03 12.94
CA VAL A 41 24.56 -10.45 11.76
C VAL A 41 25.32 -11.03 10.56
N THR A 42 25.16 -12.31 10.36
CA THR A 42 25.26 -12.88 9.05
C THR A 42 24.04 -12.35 8.32
N ASP A 43 24.24 -11.89 7.10
CA ASP A 43 23.22 -11.83 6.07
C ASP A 43 22.63 -13.26 6.06
N THR A 44 21.74 -13.53 7.02
CA THR A 44 21.09 -14.82 7.15
C THR A 44 20.17 -14.85 5.96
N ALA A 45 20.60 -15.60 4.96
CA ALA A 45 19.77 -15.98 3.86
C ALA A 45 18.37 -16.25 4.43
N ILE A 46 17.39 -15.45 4.02
CA ILE A 46 16.00 -15.77 4.27
C ILE A 46 15.82 -17.17 3.72
N ASP A 47 15.43 -18.11 4.57
CA ASP A 47 15.25 -19.51 4.14
C ASP A 47 14.05 -19.55 3.19
N ASP A 48 14.32 -19.58 1.88
CA ASP A 48 13.31 -19.63 0.82
C ASP A 48 12.40 -20.86 0.93
N ASN A 49 12.77 -21.85 1.70
CA ASN A 49 12.03 -23.09 1.85
C ASN A 49 11.12 -23.09 3.09
N SER A 50 11.19 -22.06 3.94
CA SER A 50 10.38 -21.97 5.16
C SER A 50 9.14 -21.09 4.95
N ILE A 51 7.98 -21.54 5.48
CA ILE A 51 6.79 -20.71 5.61
C ILE A 51 6.95 -19.72 6.79
N LYS A 52 7.70 -20.12 7.82
CA LYS A 52 8.04 -19.26 8.95
C LYS A 52 9.23 -18.38 8.58
N VAL A 53 9.11 -17.10 8.87
CA VAL A 53 10.21 -16.13 8.78
C VAL A 53 10.56 -15.67 10.20
N ASP A 54 11.84 -15.72 10.56
CA ASP A 54 12.28 -15.43 11.91
C ASP A 54 12.68 -13.96 12.13
N LYS A 55 13.01 -13.21 11.06
CA LYS A 55 13.53 -11.85 11.16
C LYS A 55 13.04 -10.96 10.04
N PRO A 56 12.63 -9.70 10.34
CA PRO A 56 12.45 -8.68 9.31
C PRO A 56 13.78 -8.30 8.65
N GLU A 57 13.72 -7.83 7.40
CA GLU A 57 14.93 -7.50 6.63
C GLU A 57 15.65 -6.26 7.17
N SER A 58 14.92 -5.24 7.60
CA SER A 58 15.51 -3.96 7.97
C SER A 58 16.43 -4.07 9.20
N PRO A 59 17.67 -3.52 9.16
CA PRO A 59 18.60 -3.52 10.30
C PRO A 59 18.09 -2.74 11.53
N LYS A 60 17.06 -1.93 11.34
CA LYS A 60 16.38 -1.20 12.42
C LYS A 60 15.65 -2.15 13.38
N TYR A 61 15.30 -3.38 12.94
CA TYR A 61 14.79 -4.44 13.82
C TYR A 61 15.95 -5.18 14.46
N VAL A 62 16.29 -4.76 15.67
CA VAL A 62 17.47 -5.23 16.43
C VAL A 62 17.30 -6.62 17.06
N ARG A 63 16.12 -7.24 16.89
CA ARG A 63 15.79 -8.58 17.41
C ARG A 63 15.00 -9.39 16.39
N PRO A 64 15.02 -10.75 16.49
CA PRO A 64 14.10 -11.64 15.78
C PRO A 64 12.63 -11.31 16.08
N LEU A 65 11.71 -11.81 15.23
CA LEU A 65 10.27 -11.58 15.38
C LEU A 65 9.73 -12.03 16.73
N LEU A 66 10.23 -13.15 17.27
CA LEU A 66 9.86 -13.67 18.61
C LEU A 66 10.07 -12.62 19.70
N ASP A 67 11.19 -11.90 19.65
CA ASP A 67 11.63 -10.95 20.67
C ASP A 67 11.30 -9.47 20.31
N THR A 68 10.65 -9.23 19.17
CA THR A 68 10.24 -7.89 18.76
C THR A 68 8.86 -7.55 19.35
N PRO A 69 8.74 -6.49 20.18
CA PRO A 69 7.47 -6.13 20.85
C PRO A 69 6.51 -5.42 19.90
N GLN A 70 6.08 -6.09 18.84
CA GLN A 70 5.18 -5.57 17.82
C GLN A 70 4.56 -6.71 17.00
N THR A 71 3.32 -6.52 16.55
CA THR A 71 2.69 -7.42 15.59
C THR A 71 3.23 -7.14 14.19
N ILE A 72 3.94 -8.11 13.63
CA ILE A 72 4.46 -8.10 12.25
C ILE A 72 4.03 -9.40 11.59
N THR A 73 3.35 -9.29 10.44
CA THR A 73 3.01 -10.44 9.60
C THR A 73 3.98 -10.46 8.43
N VAL A 74 4.69 -11.57 8.25
CA VAL A 74 5.62 -11.75 7.12
C VAL A 74 5.09 -12.86 6.21
N ILE A 75 4.97 -12.54 4.93
CA ILE A 75 4.54 -13.48 3.88
C ILE A 75 5.75 -13.74 3.00
N GLY A 76 6.37 -14.92 3.15
CA GLY A 76 7.54 -15.34 2.38
C GLY A 76 7.20 -15.73 0.94
N ASN A 77 8.20 -15.71 0.07
CA ASN A 77 8.08 -16.06 -1.35
C ASN A 77 7.42 -17.43 -1.57
N GLN A 78 7.75 -18.43 -0.73
CA GLN A 78 7.14 -19.76 -0.80
C GLN A 78 5.62 -19.73 -0.60
N THR A 79 5.12 -18.96 0.36
CA THR A 79 3.68 -18.80 0.60
C THR A 79 2.99 -18.14 -0.60
N ILE A 80 3.65 -17.13 -1.21
CA ILE A 80 3.18 -16.42 -2.41
C ILE A 80 3.08 -17.39 -3.59
N GLN A 81 4.14 -18.15 -3.86
CA GLN A 81 4.21 -19.10 -4.99
C GLN A 81 3.24 -20.29 -4.83
N LYS A 82 3.17 -20.90 -3.66
CA LYS A 82 2.26 -22.05 -3.41
C LYS A 82 0.79 -21.65 -3.57
N GLN A 83 0.42 -20.43 -3.20
CA GLN A 83 -0.94 -19.92 -3.39
C GLN A 83 -1.19 -19.29 -4.77
N ASN A 84 -0.15 -19.15 -5.62
CA ASN A 84 -0.21 -18.44 -6.90
C ASN A 84 -0.79 -17.02 -6.76
N LEU A 85 -0.23 -16.24 -5.82
CA LEU A 85 -0.60 -14.84 -5.59
C LEU A 85 0.24 -13.95 -6.51
N LEU A 86 -0.36 -13.34 -7.51
CA LEU A 86 0.36 -12.72 -8.63
C LEU A 86 0.46 -11.20 -8.55
N THR A 87 -0.25 -10.59 -7.58
CA THR A 87 -0.21 -9.14 -7.38
C THR A 87 -0.03 -8.81 -5.91
N LEU A 88 0.47 -7.61 -5.60
CA LEU A 88 0.52 -7.13 -4.22
C LEU A 88 -0.88 -7.17 -3.57
N ARG A 89 -1.93 -6.81 -4.32
CA ARG A 89 -3.32 -6.88 -3.86
C ARG A 89 -3.72 -8.29 -3.45
N ASP A 90 -3.36 -9.31 -4.24
CA ASP A 90 -3.66 -10.72 -3.93
C ASP A 90 -2.97 -11.14 -2.63
N VAL A 91 -1.68 -10.81 -2.49
CA VAL A 91 -0.93 -11.12 -1.26
C VAL A 91 -1.56 -10.42 -0.06
N LEU A 92 -1.84 -9.12 -0.15
CA LEU A 92 -2.41 -8.34 0.95
C LEU A 92 -3.86 -8.74 1.27
N SER A 93 -4.61 -9.32 0.31
CA SER A 93 -5.95 -9.86 0.57
C SER A 93 -5.93 -11.03 1.57
N THR A 94 -4.76 -11.67 1.73
CA THR A 94 -4.54 -12.73 2.73
C THR A 94 -4.11 -12.19 4.10
N VAL A 95 -4.00 -10.87 4.27
CA VAL A 95 -3.65 -10.24 5.55
C VAL A 95 -4.90 -9.62 6.18
N PRO A 96 -5.39 -10.15 7.31
CA PRO A 96 -6.57 -9.62 7.98
C PRO A 96 -6.39 -8.16 8.45
N GLY A 97 -7.49 -7.40 8.40
CA GLY A 97 -7.48 -5.98 8.75
C GLY A 97 -7.05 -5.06 7.61
N ILE A 98 -6.71 -5.61 6.43
CA ILE A 98 -6.50 -4.86 5.21
C ILE A 98 -7.79 -4.83 4.38
N THR A 99 -8.14 -3.66 3.85
CA THR A 99 -9.20 -3.46 2.86
C THR A 99 -8.69 -2.58 1.73
N PHE A 100 -9.37 -2.64 0.59
CA PHE A 100 -8.98 -1.90 -0.60
C PHE A 100 -10.01 -0.81 -0.92
N GLY A 101 -9.52 0.37 -1.29
CA GLY A 101 -10.35 1.45 -1.78
C GLY A 101 -10.72 1.25 -3.25
N ALA A 102 -11.87 1.75 -3.65
CA ALA A 102 -12.24 1.87 -5.05
C ALA A 102 -11.45 3.03 -5.67
N GLY A 103 -10.87 2.82 -6.87
CA GLY A 103 -10.17 3.87 -7.61
C GLY A 103 -11.04 5.10 -7.82
N GLU A 104 -10.45 6.29 -7.70
CA GLU A 104 -11.15 7.57 -7.86
C GLU A 104 -10.94 8.19 -9.23
N GLY A 105 -11.97 8.79 -9.77
CA GLY A 105 -12.03 9.35 -11.11
C GLY A 105 -10.85 10.22 -11.50
N GLY A 106 -10.04 9.76 -12.42
CA GLY A 106 -8.84 10.44 -12.89
C GLY A 106 -7.69 10.50 -11.88
N GLY A 107 -7.89 9.98 -10.67
CA GLY A 107 -6.89 10.00 -9.60
C GLY A 107 -5.75 9.00 -9.74
N GLY A 108 -5.78 8.18 -10.77
CA GLY A 108 -4.88 7.05 -10.93
C GLY A 108 -5.29 5.88 -10.03
N TYR A 109 -4.81 4.72 -10.35
CA TYR A 109 -5.07 3.49 -9.63
C TYR A 109 -3.82 3.14 -8.94
N GLY A 110 -3.59 3.69 -7.82
CA GLY A 110 -2.53 3.28 -6.96
C GLY A 110 -2.99 2.13 -6.07
N ASP A 111 -2.10 1.70 -5.24
CA ASP A 111 -2.36 0.78 -4.17
C ASP A 111 -3.24 1.48 -3.12
N SER A 112 -4.54 1.55 -3.36
CA SER A 112 -5.50 2.13 -2.42
C SER A 112 -5.77 1.12 -1.31
N ILE A 113 -5.01 1.22 -0.21
CA ILE A 113 -4.94 0.25 0.87
C ILE A 113 -5.32 0.92 2.17
N ASN A 114 -6.18 0.27 2.95
CA ASN A 114 -6.42 0.63 4.35
C ASN A 114 -5.89 -0.49 5.24
N LEU A 115 -5.11 -0.14 6.23
CA LEU A 115 -4.58 -1.04 7.25
C LEU A 115 -5.19 -0.67 8.61
N ARG A 116 -5.92 -1.62 9.22
CA ARG A 116 -6.67 -1.39 10.46
C ARG A 116 -7.58 -0.15 10.41
N GLY A 117 -8.26 0.06 9.25
CA GLY A 117 -9.16 1.19 9.03
C GLY A 117 -8.49 2.55 8.78
N GLN A 118 -7.16 2.61 8.72
CA GLN A 118 -6.41 3.81 8.38
C GLN A 118 -5.82 3.67 6.97
N SER A 119 -5.81 4.77 6.20
CA SER A 119 -5.17 4.77 4.88
C SER A 119 -3.68 4.47 5.00
N ALA A 120 -3.17 3.56 4.18
CA ALA A 120 -1.77 3.16 4.08
C ALA A 120 -1.20 3.33 2.67
N ASN A 121 -1.84 4.16 1.83
CA ASN A 121 -1.45 4.36 0.43
C ASN A 121 -0.03 4.91 0.26
N THR A 122 0.47 5.62 1.26
CA THR A 122 1.79 6.26 1.27
C THR A 122 2.77 5.55 2.19
N ASP A 123 2.35 4.44 2.80
CA ASP A 123 3.09 3.72 3.82
C ASP A 123 3.64 2.39 3.29
N ILE A 124 3.87 2.35 1.97
CA ILE A 124 4.54 1.25 1.29
C ILE A 124 6.01 1.60 1.13
N SER A 125 6.87 0.64 1.42
CA SER A 125 8.31 0.75 1.22
C SER A 125 8.85 -0.46 0.45
N ILE A 126 9.98 -0.28 -0.24
CA ILE A 126 10.75 -1.35 -0.87
C ILE A 126 12.13 -1.35 -0.20
N ASP A 127 12.51 -2.46 0.44
CA ASP A 127 13.74 -2.58 1.27
C ASP A 127 13.89 -1.45 2.32
N GLY A 128 12.77 -1.03 2.91
CA GLY A 128 12.72 0.05 3.88
C GLY A 128 12.79 1.46 3.31
N VAL A 129 12.91 1.63 1.99
CA VAL A 129 12.83 2.90 1.29
C VAL A 129 11.37 3.19 0.96
N ARG A 130 10.84 4.31 1.46
CA ARG A 130 9.47 4.72 1.17
C ARG A 130 9.28 4.91 -0.33
N ASP A 131 8.20 4.36 -0.84
CA ASP A 131 7.77 4.50 -2.22
C ASP A 131 6.40 5.16 -2.27
N SER A 132 6.37 6.46 -2.58
CA SER A 132 5.16 7.26 -2.65
C SER A 132 4.56 7.31 -4.06
N ALA A 133 5.21 6.70 -5.05
CA ALA A 133 4.67 6.62 -6.41
C ALA A 133 3.36 5.84 -6.40
N GLN A 134 2.32 6.47 -6.92
CA GLN A 134 1.00 5.85 -6.99
C GLN A 134 0.88 5.03 -8.27
N TYR A 135 1.16 3.73 -8.16
CA TYR A 135 1.00 2.76 -9.23
C TYR A 135 0.47 1.44 -8.66
N SER A 136 -0.14 0.62 -9.49
CA SER A 136 -0.51 -0.74 -9.09
C SER A 136 0.75 -1.61 -9.11
N ARG A 137 1.14 -2.15 -7.96
CA ARG A 137 2.29 -3.06 -7.84
C ARG A 137 1.82 -4.45 -8.18
N THR A 138 2.12 -4.83 -9.40
CA THR A 138 1.44 -5.96 -10.01
C THR A 138 2.17 -7.27 -9.85
N ASP A 139 3.48 -7.34 -9.68
CA ASP A 139 4.16 -8.63 -9.68
C ASP A 139 5.19 -8.83 -8.57
N PRO A 140 5.08 -9.91 -7.77
CA PRO A 140 6.05 -10.24 -6.73
C PRO A 140 7.25 -11.06 -7.23
N PHE A 141 7.54 -11.14 -8.55
CA PHE A 141 8.59 -12.02 -9.10
C PHE A 141 9.97 -11.78 -8.49
N ASN A 142 10.28 -10.53 -8.14
CA ASN A 142 11.55 -10.11 -7.55
C ASN A 142 11.46 -9.89 -6.02
N LEU A 143 10.42 -10.43 -5.36
CA LEU A 143 10.24 -10.28 -3.92
C LEU A 143 10.60 -11.58 -3.17
N GLU A 144 11.37 -11.43 -2.12
CA GLU A 144 11.71 -12.47 -1.16
C GLU A 144 10.60 -12.64 -0.13
N GLN A 145 10.09 -11.51 0.38
CA GLN A 145 8.99 -11.47 1.35
C GLN A 145 8.27 -10.14 1.33
N ILE A 146 7.07 -10.13 1.91
CA ILE A 146 6.28 -8.94 2.20
C ILE A 146 6.04 -8.86 3.70
N GLU A 147 6.42 -7.74 4.31
CA GLU A 147 6.32 -7.51 5.75
C GLU A 147 5.21 -6.49 6.02
N VAL A 148 4.21 -6.88 6.78
CA VAL A 148 3.13 -5.98 7.23
C VAL A 148 3.30 -5.69 8.70
N THR A 149 3.80 -4.52 9.02
CA THR A 149 3.97 -4.04 10.38
C THR A 149 2.73 -3.27 10.79
N ASN A 150 2.11 -3.67 11.88
CA ASN A 150 0.85 -3.13 12.37
C ASN A 150 1.02 -2.05 13.44
N GLY A 151 0.09 -1.07 13.48
CA GLY A 151 0.06 0.03 14.44
C GLY A 151 0.98 1.20 14.07
N ALA A 152 0.93 2.29 14.83
CA ALA A 152 1.74 3.48 14.59
C ALA A 152 3.24 3.14 14.49
N ASN A 153 3.90 3.46 13.37
CA ASN A 153 5.23 2.95 13.06
C ASN A 153 6.17 3.95 12.36
N SER A 154 5.97 5.26 12.54
CA SER A 154 6.84 6.28 11.92
C SER A 154 8.31 6.16 12.31
N VAL A 155 8.62 5.59 13.45
CA VAL A 155 9.99 5.44 13.92
C VAL A 155 10.82 4.53 13.00
N TYR A 156 10.22 3.47 12.43
CA TYR A 156 10.87 2.58 11.47
C TYR A 156 10.67 3.04 10.02
N GLY A 157 9.42 3.27 9.63
CA GLY A 157 9.00 3.56 8.25
C GLY A 157 9.17 5.01 7.81
N GLY A 158 9.45 5.93 8.75
CA GLY A 158 9.39 7.37 8.50
C GLY A 158 7.97 7.94 8.67
N SER A 159 7.82 9.22 8.38
CA SER A 159 6.57 9.97 8.52
C SER A 159 5.39 9.29 7.81
N GLY A 160 4.22 9.27 8.41
CA GLY A 160 3.05 8.49 8.02
C GLY A 160 2.88 7.27 8.90
N ALA A 161 2.59 6.10 8.34
CA ALA A 161 2.48 4.82 9.03
C ALA A 161 1.53 4.85 10.25
N ILE A 162 0.34 5.45 10.08
CA ILE A 162 -0.68 5.59 11.15
C ILE A 162 -1.26 4.22 11.52
N GLY A 163 -1.67 3.44 10.52
CA GLY A 163 -2.19 2.07 10.69
C GLY A 163 -1.09 1.03 10.73
N GLY A 164 0.10 1.37 10.25
CA GLY A 164 1.26 0.52 10.06
C GLY A 164 1.94 0.81 8.73
N ASN A 165 2.88 -0.03 8.33
CA ASN A 165 3.52 0.04 7.02
C ASN A 165 3.67 -1.33 6.37
N ILE A 166 3.81 -1.34 5.05
CA ILE A 166 4.03 -2.52 4.22
C ILE A 166 5.41 -2.39 3.60
N ASN A 167 6.29 -3.37 3.84
CA ASN A 167 7.64 -3.40 3.28
C ASN A 167 7.78 -4.57 2.31
N LEU A 168 8.20 -4.28 1.08
CA LEU A 168 8.48 -5.24 0.04
C LEU A 168 9.99 -5.51 0.03
N VAL A 169 10.40 -6.73 0.28
CA VAL A 169 11.81 -7.12 0.35
C VAL A 169 12.24 -7.75 -0.96
N THR A 170 13.24 -7.16 -1.61
CA THR A 170 13.75 -7.63 -2.91
C THR A 170 14.68 -8.83 -2.75
N LYS A 171 14.66 -9.73 -3.74
CA LYS A 171 15.59 -10.85 -3.84
C LYS A 171 17.02 -10.37 -4.06
N ARG A 172 17.98 -11.04 -3.41
CA ARG A 172 19.42 -10.72 -3.48
C ARG A 172 20.23 -11.97 -3.79
N PRO A 173 21.46 -11.84 -4.32
CA PRO A 173 22.35 -12.98 -4.50
C PRO A 173 22.70 -13.64 -3.16
N LYS A 174 22.67 -14.98 -3.13
CA LYS A 174 22.94 -15.84 -1.98
C LYS A 174 24.24 -16.62 -2.17
N ALA A 175 24.74 -17.20 -1.07
CA ALA A 175 25.94 -18.03 -1.11
C ALA A 175 25.72 -19.37 -1.84
N ASP A 176 24.51 -19.89 -1.88
CA ASP A 176 24.17 -21.16 -2.52
C ASP A 176 23.71 -20.95 -3.95
N SER A 177 24.08 -21.88 -4.85
CA SER A 177 23.59 -21.82 -6.24
C SER A 177 22.31 -22.61 -6.39
N GLU A 178 21.31 -21.96 -6.97
CA GLU A 178 20.02 -22.57 -7.29
C GLU A 178 19.40 -21.85 -8.50
N THR A 179 18.84 -22.61 -9.41
CA THR A 179 18.10 -22.06 -10.56
C THR A 179 16.75 -22.73 -10.66
N LEU A 180 15.70 -21.95 -10.65
CA LEU A 180 14.32 -22.37 -10.85
C LEU A 180 13.77 -21.72 -12.11
N VAL A 181 13.32 -22.54 -13.06
CA VAL A 181 12.60 -22.09 -14.27
C VAL A 181 11.18 -22.61 -14.16
N GLN A 182 10.20 -21.72 -14.36
CA GLN A 182 8.79 -22.10 -14.28
C GLN A 182 8.03 -21.65 -15.52
N GLY A 183 7.06 -22.48 -15.95
CA GLY A 183 6.09 -22.17 -16.99
C GLY A 183 4.69 -22.52 -16.53
N GLY A 184 3.73 -21.62 -16.71
CA GLY A 184 2.34 -21.79 -16.27
C GLY A 184 1.36 -21.48 -17.38
N ILE A 185 0.27 -22.27 -17.44
CA ILE A 185 -0.89 -22.06 -18.29
C ILE A 185 -2.16 -22.23 -17.47
N GLY A 186 -3.23 -21.56 -17.86
CA GLY A 186 -4.50 -21.66 -17.13
C GLY A 186 -5.71 -21.16 -17.88
N THR A 187 -6.82 -21.05 -17.16
CA THR A 187 -8.04 -20.41 -17.68
C THR A 187 -7.84 -18.91 -17.84
N SER A 188 -8.72 -18.28 -18.63
CA SER A 188 -8.70 -16.83 -18.88
C SER A 188 -7.38 -16.39 -19.51
N ASP A 189 -6.98 -17.11 -20.57
CA ASP A 189 -5.78 -16.83 -21.36
C ASP A 189 -4.52 -16.60 -20.53
N TYR A 190 -4.38 -17.38 -19.43
CA TYR A 190 -3.26 -17.27 -18.52
C TYR A 190 -1.99 -17.92 -19.10
N TYR A 191 -0.96 -17.12 -19.24
CA TYR A 191 0.40 -17.54 -19.60
C TYR A 191 1.41 -16.86 -18.67
N ARG A 192 2.31 -17.67 -18.10
CA ARG A 192 3.39 -17.14 -17.25
C ARG A 192 4.67 -17.92 -17.47
N ALA A 193 5.79 -17.20 -17.56
CA ALA A 193 7.13 -17.78 -17.54
C ALA A 193 7.99 -16.99 -16.55
N THR A 194 8.75 -17.70 -15.72
CA THR A 194 9.67 -17.06 -14.77
C THR A 194 11.00 -17.81 -14.73
N ILE A 195 12.06 -17.06 -14.42
CA ILE A 195 13.35 -17.62 -14.05
C ILE A 195 13.83 -16.91 -12.79
N ASP A 196 14.32 -17.67 -11.83
CA ASP A 196 15.08 -17.22 -10.67
C ASP A 196 16.36 -18.04 -10.62
N SER A 197 17.46 -17.43 -10.99
CA SER A 197 18.76 -18.10 -11.09
C SER A 197 19.77 -17.39 -10.19
N ASN A 198 20.14 -18.01 -9.11
CA ASN A 198 21.22 -17.61 -8.22
C ASN A 198 22.45 -18.50 -8.47
N VAL A 199 23.57 -17.89 -8.82
CA VAL A 199 24.80 -18.60 -9.10
C VAL A 199 25.94 -18.01 -8.27
N ARG A 200 26.50 -18.81 -7.38
CA ARG A 200 27.77 -18.49 -6.72
C ARG A 200 28.90 -18.78 -7.68
N VAL A 201 29.53 -17.73 -8.21
CA VAL A 201 30.65 -17.86 -9.14
C VAL A 201 31.91 -18.31 -8.42
N ASN A 202 32.17 -17.75 -7.23
CA ASN A 202 33.27 -18.12 -6.35
C ASN A 202 33.03 -17.54 -4.94
N GLU A 203 34.04 -17.59 -4.03
CA GLU A 203 33.97 -17.04 -2.67
C GLU A 203 33.74 -15.52 -2.61
N GLN A 204 34.05 -14.81 -3.70
CA GLN A 204 33.94 -13.36 -3.77
C GLN A 204 32.70 -12.88 -4.52
N ILE A 205 32.12 -13.68 -5.43
CA ILE A 205 31.11 -13.22 -6.39
C ILE A 205 29.95 -14.19 -6.41
N ALA A 206 28.75 -13.67 -6.20
CA ALA A 206 27.48 -14.32 -6.50
C ALA A 206 26.63 -13.40 -7.40
N VAL A 207 25.90 -13.99 -8.34
CA VAL A 207 25.00 -13.30 -9.25
C VAL A 207 23.62 -13.89 -9.15
N ARG A 208 22.57 -13.08 -9.25
CA ARG A 208 21.18 -13.56 -9.33
C ARG A 208 20.44 -12.84 -10.44
N LEU A 209 19.70 -13.59 -11.23
CA LEU A 209 18.82 -13.08 -12.27
C LEU A 209 17.40 -13.53 -11.98
N ASN A 210 16.50 -12.57 -11.81
CA ASN A 210 15.07 -12.84 -11.83
C ASN A 210 14.49 -12.23 -13.11
N ALA A 211 13.64 -12.99 -13.82
CA ALA A 211 12.87 -12.45 -14.93
C ALA A 211 11.50 -13.10 -14.98
N MET A 212 10.54 -12.38 -15.53
CA MET A 212 9.18 -12.88 -15.72
C MET A 212 8.55 -12.31 -16.98
N TYR A 213 7.65 -13.09 -17.57
CA TYR A 213 6.61 -12.66 -18.49
C TYR A 213 5.27 -13.21 -17.98
N HIS A 214 4.23 -12.39 -18.06
CA HIS A 214 2.90 -12.77 -17.62
C HIS A 214 1.82 -12.07 -18.45
N GLU A 215 0.81 -12.83 -18.83
CA GLU A 215 -0.39 -12.34 -19.49
C GLU A 215 -1.59 -13.13 -19.01
N ASN A 216 -2.71 -12.46 -18.72
CA ASN A 216 -3.98 -13.10 -18.41
C ASN A 216 -5.16 -12.13 -18.58
N ASP A 217 -6.32 -12.68 -18.89
CA ASP A 217 -7.59 -12.03 -18.67
C ASP A 217 -8.05 -12.28 -17.23
N VAL A 218 -8.80 -11.33 -16.64
CA VAL A 218 -9.35 -11.51 -15.29
C VAL A 218 -10.55 -12.45 -15.36
N ALA A 219 -10.48 -13.55 -14.62
CA ALA A 219 -11.54 -14.56 -14.63
C ALA A 219 -12.93 -13.96 -14.31
N ARG A 220 -13.92 -14.24 -15.16
CA ARG A 220 -15.29 -13.71 -15.09
C ARG A 220 -15.40 -12.19 -15.36
N ARG A 221 -14.42 -11.60 -16.07
CA ARG A 221 -14.50 -10.24 -16.58
C ARG A 221 -14.43 -10.26 -18.11
N ASP A 222 -15.16 -9.33 -18.77
CA ASP A 222 -15.25 -9.36 -20.23
C ASP A 222 -14.10 -8.61 -20.91
N VAL A 223 -13.39 -7.71 -20.21
CA VAL A 223 -12.40 -6.80 -20.80
C VAL A 223 -11.14 -6.68 -19.96
N ASP A 224 -11.23 -6.86 -18.65
CA ASP A 224 -10.11 -6.63 -17.74
C ASP A 224 -8.97 -7.64 -18.02
N SER A 225 -7.77 -7.13 -18.30
CA SER A 225 -6.59 -7.93 -18.64
C SER A 225 -5.32 -7.33 -18.06
N TYR A 226 -4.32 -8.19 -17.88
CA TYR A 226 -2.99 -7.82 -17.41
C TYR A 226 -1.95 -8.42 -18.35
N LYS A 227 -0.97 -7.60 -18.74
CA LYS A 227 0.21 -8.05 -19.46
C LYS A 227 1.42 -7.34 -18.88
N ARG A 228 2.45 -8.11 -18.57
CA ARG A 228 3.66 -7.53 -17.96
C ARG A 228 4.88 -8.40 -18.19
N TRP A 229 6.02 -7.75 -18.18
CA TRP A 229 7.31 -8.41 -18.14
C TRP A 229 8.27 -7.64 -17.24
N GLY A 230 9.29 -8.32 -16.75
CA GLY A 230 10.28 -7.67 -15.89
C GLY A 230 11.56 -8.48 -15.82
N VAL A 231 12.66 -7.79 -15.50
CA VAL A 231 13.98 -8.35 -15.31
C VAL A 231 14.67 -7.67 -14.12
N ALA A 232 15.33 -8.47 -13.28
CA ALA A 232 16.02 -7.98 -12.08
C ALA A 232 17.38 -8.71 -11.91
N PRO A 233 18.43 -8.28 -12.64
CA PRO A 233 19.79 -8.74 -12.42
C PRO A 233 20.38 -8.13 -11.15
N SER A 234 21.18 -8.91 -10.45
CA SER A 234 21.91 -8.45 -9.26
C SER A 234 23.23 -9.17 -9.11
N VAL A 235 24.21 -8.51 -8.46
CA VAL A 235 25.52 -9.06 -8.16
C VAL A 235 25.94 -8.69 -6.73
N LYS A 236 26.46 -9.65 -6.00
CA LYS A 236 27.10 -9.45 -4.70
C LYS A 236 28.60 -9.73 -4.84
N LEU A 237 29.40 -8.74 -4.47
CA LEU A 237 30.84 -8.82 -4.36
C LEU A 237 31.19 -8.97 -2.88
N GLY A 238 32.13 -9.84 -2.52
CA GLY A 238 32.53 -10.11 -1.14
C GLY A 238 31.53 -11.05 -0.42
N VAL A 239 31.16 -12.17 -1.04
CA VAL A 239 30.12 -13.09 -0.53
C VAL A 239 30.44 -13.60 0.87
N ASP A 240 31.66 -14.11 1.09
CA ASP A 240 32.10 -14.70 2.36
C ASP A 240 32.94 -13.75 3.20
N GLY A 241 33.20 -12.52 2.71
CA GLY A 241 34.05 -11.56 3.38
C GLY A 241 33.36 -10.68 4.43
N PRO A 242 34.11 -9.97 5.26
CA PRO A 242 33.56 -8.97 6.16
C PRO A 242 33.04 -7.73 5.43
N THR A 243 33.39 -7.57 4.15
CA THR A 243 32.98 -6.46 3.29
C THR A 243 32.22 -7.00 2.11
N SER A 244 31.02 -6.50 1.86
CA SER A 244 30.28 -6.82 0.66
C SER A 244 29.67 -5.59 -0.02
N LEU A 245 29.53 -5.67 -1.33
CA LEU A 245 28.79 -4.71 -2.16
C LEU A 245 27.78 -5.47 -3.00
N THR A 246 26.49 -5.19 -2.78
CA THR A 246 25.41 -5.75 -3.59
C THR A 246 24.86 -4.66 -4.50
N LEU A 247 24.84 -4.93 -5.82
CA LEU A 247 24.24 -4.07 -6.83
C LEU A 247 23.02 -4.77 -7.40
N LEU A 248 21.87 -4.07 -7.43
CA LEU A 248 20.60 -4.57 -7.95
C LEU A 248 20.07 -3.57 -8.96
N TYR A 249 19.51 -4.09 -10.04
CA TYR A 249 18.70 -3.32 -10.98
C TYR A 249 17.38 -4.03 -11.20
N THR A 250 16.29 -3.31 -11.31
CA THR A 250 14.97 -3.85 -11.64
C THR A 250 14.36 -2.99 -12.74
N HIS A 251 13.90 -3.64 -13.79
CA HIS A 251 13.07 -3.06 -14.83
C HIS A 251 11.78 -3.87 -14.95
N GLN A 252 10.65 -3.18 -15.03
CA GLN A 252 9.34 -3.80 -15.21
C GLN A 252 8.46 -2.91 -16.07
N GLU A 253 7.77 -3.51 -17.03
CA GLU A 253 6.73 -2.87 -17.83
C GLU A 253 5.41 -3.62 -17.67
N ASP A 254 4.35 -2.86 -17.48
CA ASP A 254 2.98 -3.33 -17.35
C ASP A 254 2.07 -2.63 -18.35
N GLU A 255 1.22 -3.40 -19.01
CA GLU A 255 0.10 -2.97 -19.83
C GLU A 255 -1.17 -3.56 -19.22
N ASN A 256 -1.97 -2.74 -18.55
CA ASN A 256 -3.15 -3.21 -17.82
C ASN A 256 -4.43 -2.48 -18.27
N THR A 257 -5.55 -3.15 -18.16
CA THR A 257 -6.85 -2.48 -18.18
C THR A 257 -7.09 -1.78 -16.84
N PRO A 258 -7.50 -0.49 -16.82
CA PRO A 258 -7.82 0.20 -15.57
C PRO A 258 -8.94 -0.48 -14.80
N LEU A 259 -8.74 -0.69 -13.51
CA LEU A 259 -9.68 -1.41 -12.65
C LEU A 259 -10.89 -0.54 -12.27
N TYR A 260 -11.87 -0.42 -13.16
CA TYR A 260 -13.21 0.10 -12.85
C TYR A 260 -14.24 -1.01 -12.77
N GLY A 261 -15.04 -0.95 -11.72
CA GLY A 261 -16.06 -1.95 -11.46
C GLY A 261 -17.37 -1.73 -12.19
N VAL A 262 -18.37 -2.45 -11.74
CA VAL A 262 -19.74 -2.38 -12.22
C VAL A 262 -20.57 -1.38 -11.41
N PRO A 263 -21.63 -0.76 -12.00
CA PRO A 263 -22.54 0.12 -11.27
C PRO A 263 -23.13 -0.53 -10.03
N TYR A 264 -22.93 0.09 -8.86
CA TYR A 264 -23.26 -0.49 -7.57
C TYR A 264 -23.86 0.57 -6.64
N TYR A 265 -25.03 0.24 -6.05
CA TYR A 265 -25.79 1.15 -5.20
C TYR A 265 -26.34 0.39 -3.99
N LYS A 266 -25.98 0.84 -2.79
CA LYS A 266 -26.66 0.49 -1.53
C LYS A 266 -27.30 1.75 -0.97
N ASN A 267 -28.62 1.83 -1.09
CA ASN A 267 -29.43 2.94 -0.62
C ASN A 267 -30.81 2.43 -0.18
N ALA A 268 -31.79 3.29 -0.01
CA ALA A 268 -33.13 2.90 0.40
C ALA A 268 -33.91 2.08 -0.66
N ILE A 269 -33.43 2.03 -1.91
CA ILE A 269 -34.11 1.40 -3.05
C ILE A 269 -33.37 0.16 -3.54
N TYR A 270 -32.04 0.22 -3.57
CA TYR A 270 -31.15 -0.81 -4.12
C TYR A 270 -30.16 -1.32 -3.08
N ASP A 271 -29.85 -2.60 -3.17
CA ASP A 271 -28.94 -3.30 -2.29
C ASP A 271 -27.89 -4.10 -3.09
N GLY A 272 -27.01 -3.39 -3.82
CA GLY A 272 -25.96 -4.02 -4.61
C GLY A 272 -25.85 -3.51 -6.05
N PRO A 273 -25.46 -4.36 -7.02
CA PRO A 273 -25.44 -3.98 -8.43
C PRO A 273 -26.79 -3.50 -8.91
N LEU A 274 -26.82 -2.50 -9.80
CA LEU A 274 -28.08 -2.04 -10.37
C LEU A 274 -28.77 -3.16 -11.19
N PRO A 275 -30.12 -3.16 -11.28
CA PRO A 275 -30.86 -4.15 -12.05
C PRO A 275 -30.37 -4.24 -13.50
N GLY A 276 -30.13 -5.45 -13.97
CA GLY A 276 -29.65 -5.73 -15.32
C GLY A 276 -28.12 -5.62 -15.51
N VAL A 277 -27.37 -5.18 -14.51
CA VAL A 277 -25.91 -5.08 -14.59
C VAL A 277 -25.25 -6.46 -14.54
N PRO A 278 -24.54 -6.91 -15.60
CA PRO A 278 -23.77 -8.15 -15.55
C PRO A 278 -22.55 -8.01 -14.65
N TYR A 279 -22.25 -9.06 -13.88
CA TYR A 279 -21.07 -9.12 -13.02
C TYR A 279 -19.76 -9.00 -13.80
N SER A 280 -19.72 -9.48 -15.05
CA SER A 280 -18.57 -9.41 -15.96
C SER A 280 -18.42 -8.07 -16.67
N GLY A 281 -19.45 -7.20 -16.63
CA GLY A 281 -19.58 -6.03 -17.50
C GLY A 281 -18.49 -4.98 -17.28
N TYR A 282 -18.08 -4.32 -18.38
CA TYR A 282 -17.16 -3.21 -18.40
C TYR A 282 -17.83 -1.94 -18.95
N TYR A 283 -17.87 -0.87 -18.17
CA TYR A 283 -18.61 0.37 -18.48
C TYR A 283 -17.73 1.54 -18.91
N GLY A 284 -16.43 1.27 -19.20
CA GLY A 284 -15.51 2.19 -19.86
C GLY A 284 -15.56 2.08 -21.38
N TYR A 285 -14.49 2.55 -22.04
CA TYR A 285 -14.29 2.37 -23.49
C TYR A 285 -13.12 1.42 -23.73
N LYS A 286 -13.41 0.17 -24.06
CA LYS A 286 -12.41 -0.90 -24.21
C LYS A 286 -11.33 -0.65 -25.27
N ASN A 287 -11.59 0.26 -26.22
CA ASN A 287 -10.62 0.65 -27.25
C ASN A 287 -9.75 1.87 -26.86
N LEU A 288 -9.96 2.43 -25.67
CA LEU A 288 -9.23 3.62 -25.22
C LEU A 288 -8.62 3.49 -23.82
N ASP A 289 -9.31 2.74 -22.95
CA ASP A 289 -8.89 2.61 -21.55
C ASP A 289 -7.59 1.83 -21.48
N LYS A 290 -6.60 2.41 -20.78
CA LYS A 290 -5.30 1.80 -20.58
C LYS A 290 -4.60 2.32 -19.36
N GLN A 291 -3.77 1.49 -18.78
CA GLN A 291 -2.89 1.81 -17.66
C GLN A 291 -1.53 1.17 -17.91
N ASP A 292 -0.64 1.94 -18.52
CA ASP A 292 0.73 1.52 -18.80
C ASP A 292 1.65 2.05 -17.71
N GLN A 293 2.61 1.25 -17.30
CA GLN A 293 3.59 1.60 -16.27
C GLN A 293 4.96 1.09 -16.64
N THR A 294 5.98 1.91 -16.37
CA THR A 294 7.39 1.51 -16.49
C THR A 294 8.10 1.86 -15.19
N ILE A 295 8.81 0.89 -14.64
CA ILE A 295 9.51 1.00 -13.37
C ILE A 295 10.98 0.68 -13.62
N ASP A 296 11.87 1.61 -13.28
CA ASP A 296 13.32 1.44 -13.25
C ASP A 296 13.84 1.71 -11.86
N GLN A 297 14.61 0.79 -11.31
CA GLN A 297 15.21 0.93 -9.98
C GLN A 297 16.64 0.42 -9.97
N ALA A 298 17.56 1.21 -9.48
CA ALA A 298 18.94 0.81 -9.20
C ALA A 298 19.23 0.98 -7.71
N THR A 299 19.78 -0.07 -7.08
CA THR A 299 20.13 -0.06 -5.65
C THR A 299 21.55 -0.56 -5.46
N ALA A 300 22.31 0.11 -4.60
CA ALA A 300 23.61 -0.33 -4.12
C ALA A 300 23.54 -0.49 -2.59
N ILE A 301 23.96 -1.64 -2.08
CA ILE A 301 24.03 -1.94 -0.65
C ILE A 301 25.48 -2.29 -0.33
N PHE A 302 26.09 -1.51 0.53
CA PHE A 302 27.44 -1.74 1.05
C PHE A 302 27.32 -2.16 2.51
N ASP A 303 27.91 -3.30 2.85
CA ASP A 303 28.00 -3.81 4.22
C ASP A 303 29.48 -4.02 4.58
N HIS A 304 29.89 -3.60 5.78
CA HIS A 304 31.21 -3.89 6.31
C HIS A 304 31.18 -4.16 7.81
N ARG A 305 31.78 -5.26 8.22
CA ARG A 305 31.96 -5.63 9.62
C ARG A 305 33.39 -5.32 10.06
N PHE A 306 33.55 -4.25 10.84
CA PHE A 306 34.88 -3.87 11.42
C PHE A 306 35.32 -4.86 12.48
N SER A 307 34.37 -5.35 13.26
CA SER A 307 34.59 -6.33 14.34
C SER A 307 33.21 -6.95 14.72
N ASP A 308 33.22 -7.87 15.67
CA ASP A 308 31.95 -8.42 16.22
C ASP A 308 31.11 -7.34 16.95
N LEU A 309 31.75 -6.24 17.36
CA LEU A 309 31.11 -5.12 18.06
C LEU A 309 30.53 -4.07 17.12
N LEU A 310 31.10 -3.89 15.91
CA LEU A 310 30.74 -2.78 15.03
C LEU A 310 30.62 -3.21 13.58
N SER A 311 29.48 -2.89 12.99
CA SER A 311 29.27 -2.98 11.54
C SER A 311 28.62 -1.71 10.99
N VAL A 312 28.82 -1.49 9.70
CA VAL A 312 28.21 -0.41 8.93
C VAL A 312 27.46 -0.97 7.75
N ARG A 313 26.29 -0.39 7.46
CA ARG A 313 25.51 -0.63 6.23
C ARG A 313 25.18 0.70 5.58
N ASN A 314 25.32 0.79 4.27
CA ASN A 314 24.83 1.91 3.47
C ASN A 314 23.96 1.38 2.33
N LEU A 315 22.79 1.96 2.16
CA LEU A 315 21.88 1.68 1.04
C LEU A 315 21.68 2.97 0.24
N SER A 316 21.97 2.92 -1.05
CA SER A 316 21.74 4.00 -2.01
C SER A 316 20.78 3.50 -3.09
N ARG A 317 19.77 4.30 -3.43
CA ARG A 317 18.77 3.94 -4.43
C ARG A 317 18.44 5.12 -5.33
N TRP A 318 18.31 4.82 -6.61
CA TRP A 318 17.60 5.62 -7.59
C TRP A 318 16.41 4.81 -8.10
N GLN A 319 15.28 5.48 -8.25
CA GLN A 319 14.06 4.88 -8.81
C GLN A 319 13.36 5.89 -9.71
N ARG A 320 12.77 5.40 -10.79
CA ARG A 320 11.91 6.13 -11.70
C ARG A 320 10.67 5.31 -12.00
N VAL A 321 9.49 5.89 -11.82
CA VAL A 321 8.20 5.29 -12.18
C VAL A 321 7.50 6.22 -13.15
N GLU A 322 7.20 5.71 -14.34
CA GLU A 322 6.38 6.37 -15.34
C GLU A 322 5.01 5.69 -15.39
N GLN A 323 3.95 6.48 -15.52
CA GLN A 323 2.60 5.98 -15.69
C GLN A 323 1.89 6.76 -16.78
N ASN A 324 1.31 6.04 -17.75
CA ASN A 324 0.45 6.56 -18.78
C ASN A 324 -0.95 5.96 -18.61
N LEU A 325 -1.92 6.79 -18.31
CA LEU A 325 -3.26 6.37 -17.96
C LEU A 325 -4.29 7.07 -18.83
N VAL A 326 -5.23 6.30 -19.39
CA VAL A 326 -6.47 6.82 -20.00
C VAL A 326 -7.64 6.09 -19.37
N VAL A 327 -8.63 6.86 -18.88
CA VAL A 327 -9.72 6.29 -18.09
C VAL A 327 -11.08 6.84 -18.44
N ASN A 328 -12.06 5.96 -18.36
CA ASN A 328 -13.48 6.25 -18.56
C ASN A 328 -14.32 5.63 -17.43
N PRO A 329 -14.30 6.21 -16.21
CA PRO A 329 -15.02 5.64 -15.07
C PRO A 329 -16.53 5.55 -15.33
N PRO A 330 -17.25 4.57 -14.72
CA PRO A 330 -18.69 4.38 -14.90
C PRO A 330 -19.48 5.46 -14.16
N GLN A 331 -19.33 6.71 -14.60
CA GLN A 331 -20.03 7.89 -14.06
C GLN A 331 -21.03 8.41 -15.07
N GLY A 332 -22.23 8.77 -14.59
CA GLY A 332 -23.29 9.29 -15.41
C GLY A 332 -24.68 8.92 -14.92
N ALA A 333 -25.67 9.03 -15.78
CA ALA A 333 -27.06 8.72 -15.47
C ALA A 333 -27.39 7.30 -15.95
N TYR A 334 -27.89 6.47 -15.05
CA TYR A 334 -28.40 5.13 -15.36
C TYR A 334 -29.94 5.21 -15.46
N CYS A 335 -30.48 5.21 -16.66
CA CYS A 335 -31.94 5.08 -16.88
C CYS A 335 -32.29 3.58 -16.90
N LEU A 336 -32.78 3.09 -15.78
CA LEU A 336 -33.07 1.67 -15.60
C LEU A 336 -34.24 1.22 -16.51
N ALA A 337 -34.37 -0.09 -16.72
CA ALA A 337 -35.40 -0.63 -17.60
C ALA A 337 -36.83 -0.27 -17.20
N ASN A 338 -37.08 0.09 -15.94
CA ASN A 338 -38.36 0.58 -15.43
C ASN A 338 -38.59 2.10 -15.66
N GLY A 339 -37.69 2.79 -16.34
CA GLY A 339 -37.78 4.23 -16.61
C GLY A 339 -37.39 5.14 -15.43
N THR A 340 -36.69 4.61 -14.41
CA THR A 340 -36.23 5.40 -13.25
C THR A 340 -34.73 5.47 -13.16
N LEU A 341 -34.20 6.51 -12.52
CA LEU A 341 -32.84 6.61 -12.08
C LEU A 341 -32.58 5.82 -10.77
N PRO A 342 -31.33 5.53 -10.38
CA PRO A 342 -31.01 4.86 -9.11
C PRO A 342 -31.50 5.61 -7.86
N THR A 343 -31.86 6.88 -7.96
CA THR A 343 -32.48 7.68 -6.91
C THR A 343 -33.99 7.49 -6.78
N GLY A 344 -34.63 6.73 -7.72
CA GLY A 344 -36.06 6.57 -7.81
C GLY A 344 -36.77 7.65 -8.63
N ALA A 345 -36.08 8.73 -9.04
CA ALA A 345 -36.63 9.75 -9.91
C ALA A 345 -36.84 9.21 -11.34
N ALA A 346 -37.78 9.76 -12.09
CA ALA A 346 -37.96 9.42 -13.50
C ALA A 346 -36.67 9.78 -14.31
N CYS A 347 -36.41 9.01 -15.37
CA CYS A 347 -35.37 9.34 -16.33
C CYS A 347 -35.62 10.70 -16.97
N ALA A 348 -34.58 11.39 -17.37
CA ALA A 348 -34.70 12.68 -18.06
C ALA A 348 -35.37 12.49 -19.42
N ALA A 349 -36.09 13.52 -19.92
CA ALA A 349 -36.73 13.48 -21.22
C ALA A 349 -35.72 13.14 -22.34
N GLY A 350 -36.07 12.19 -23.20
CA GLY A 350 -35.20 11.70 -24.28
C GLY A 350 -34.22 10.58 -23.86
N GLN A 351 -34.13 10.23 -22.58
CA GLN A 351 -33.37 9.05 -22.15
C GLN A 351 -34.18 7.77 -22.40
N VAL A 352 -33.51 6.78 -22.93
CA VAL A 352 -34.10 5.44 -23.22
C VAL A 352 -33.91 4.52 -22.03
N PRO A 353 -34.95 3.86 -21.52
CA PRO A 353 -34.83 2.86 -20.46
C PRO A 353 -33.87 1.72 -20.83
N GLY A 354 -33.10 1.26 -19.86
CA GLY A 354 -32.05 0.24 -20.03
C GLY A 354 -30.71 0.77 -20.49
N MET A 355 -30.56 2.10 -20.62
CA MET A 355 -29.33 2.72 -21.09
C MET A 355 -28.59 3.53 -20.00
N TYR A 356 -27.29 3.44 -20.03
CA TYR A 356 -26.37 4.26 -19.27
C TYR A 356 -25.87 5.43 -20.12
N TYR A 357 -26.01 6.64 -19.63
CA TYR A 357 -25.60 7.89 -20.27
C TYR A 357 -24.29 8.37 -19.61
N PRO A 358 -23.13 8.13 -20.27
CA PRO A 358 -21.85 8.54 -19.74
C PRO A 358 -21.76 10.04 -19.56
N SER A 359 -21.29 10.47 -18.39
CA SER A 359 -21.03 11.90 -18.10
C SER A 359 -19.89 12.04 -17.08
N GLY A 360 -19.55 13.28 -16.73
CA GLY A 360 -18.46 13.54 -15.79
C GLY A 360 -17.07 13.39 -16.42
N PRO A 361 -16.03 13.13 -15.62
CA PRO A 361 -14.64 13.05 -16.11
C PRO A 361 -14.40 11.76 -16.88
N ARG A 362 -14.71 11.78 -18.19
CA ARG A 362 -14.48 10.69 -19.14
C ARG A 362 -13.34 11.04 -20.07
N GLY A 363 -12.58 10.05 -20.51
CA GLY A 363 -11.39 10.24 -21.34
C GLY A 363 -10.27 10.98 -20.64
N GLY A 364 -10.28 10.96 -19.31
CA GLY A 364 -9.20 11.56 -18.53
C GLY A 364 -7.89 10.83 -18.77
N PHE A 365 -6.84 11.56 -19.16
CA PHE A 365 -5.50 11.01 -19.18
C PHE A 365 -4.63 11.60 -18.07
N ARG A 366 -3.65 10.83 -17.66
CA ARG A 366 -2.63 11.21 -16.69
C ARG A 366 -1.30 10.58 -17.12
N ASP A 367 -0.34 11.44 -17.47
CA ASP A 367 1.04 11.03 -17.70
C ASP A 367 1.86 11.54 -16.53
N SER A 368 2.35 10.65 -15.73
CA SER A 368 3.12 11.04 -14.55
C SER A 368 4.50 10.39 -14.55
N VAL A 369 5.45 11.13 -13.99
CA VAL A 369 6.80 10.64 -13.69
C VAL A 369 7.07 10.95 -12.23
N ASN A 370 7.45 9.92 -11.48
CA ASN A 370 7.98 10.04 -10.12
C ASN A 370 9.43 9.55 -10.13
N GLN A 371 10.33 10.36 -9.61
CA GLN A 371 11.75 10.02 -9.49
C GLN A 371 12.17 10.16 -8.04
N THR A 372 12.92 9.18 -7.55
CA THR A 372 13.37 9.12 -6.15
C THR A 372 14.87 8.90 -6.08
N LEU A 373 15.54 9.67 -5.23
CA LEU A 373 16.92 9.42 -4.79
C LEU A 373 16.91 9.21 -3.27
N TYR A 374 17.55 8.16 -2.83
CA TYR A 374 17.61 7.80 -1.41
C TYR A 374 19.00 7.33 -0.99
N ASN A 375 19.38 7.70 0.23
CA ASN A 375 20.56 7.14 0.89
C ASN A 375 20.24 6.91 2.37
N GLN A 376 20.71 5.78 2.91
CA GLN A 376 20.60 5.41 4.33
C GLN A 376 21.94 4.87 4.80
N LEU A 377 22.39 5.34 5.93
CA LEU A 377 23.59 4.86 6.63
C LEU A 377 23.20 4.37 8.02
N ASP A 378 23.55 3.13 8.35
CA ASP A 378 23.34 2.50 9.64
C ASP A 378 24.68 2.05 10.24
N LEU A 379 24.88 2.35 11.51
CA LEU A 379 25.96 1.82 12.34
C LEU A 379 25.33 0.91 13.39
N THR A 380 25.73 -0.35 13.40
CA THR A 380 25.26 -1.34 14.38
C THR A 380 26.34 -1.67 15.38
N PHE A 381 26.02 -1.50 16.66
CA PHE A 381 26.87 -1.83 17.80
C PHE A 381 26.28 -3.04 18.53
N ASN A 382 26.98 -4.17 18.53
CA ASN A 382 26.67 -5.35 19.32
C ASN A 382 27.48 -5.31 20.61
N ILE A 383 26.88 -4.83 21.67
CA ILE A 383 27.54 -4.58 22.95
C ILE A 383 27.49 -5.87 23.79
N PRO A 384 28.60 -6.26 24.44
CA PRO A 384 28.63 -7.44 25.31
C PRO A 384 27.50 -7.44 26.36
N GLY A 385 26.95 -8.60 26.70
CA GLY A 385 25.81 -8.72 27.60
C GLY A 385 24.45 -8.83 26.85
N GLY A 386 24.46 -8.93 25.50
CA GLY A 386 23.25 -9.11 24.69
C GLY A 386 22.54 -7.81 24.33
N HIS A 387 23.27 -6.69 24.40
CA HIS A 387 22.72 -5.38 24.01
C HIS A 387 23.03 -5.08 22.54
N THR A 388 22.09 -4.42 21.85
CA THR A 388 22.28 -3.97 20.48
C THR A 388 21.85 -2.51 20.36
N LEU A 389 22.65 -1.70 19.67
CA LEU A 389 22.32 -0.30 19.34
C LEU A 389 22.56 -0.08 17.86
N VAL A 390 21.56 0.45 17.17
CA VAL A 390 21.67 0.93 15.78
C VAL A 390 21.49 2.44 15.79
N ILE A 391 22.42 3.17 15.20
CA ILE A 391 22.32 4.61 14.96
C ILE A 391 22.40 4.83 13.47
N GLY A 392 21.49 5.63 12.92
CA GLY A 392 21.49 5.85 11.49
C GLY A 392 20.95 7.20 11.07
N THR A 393 21.17 7.48 9.79
CA THR A 393 20.62 8.65 9.10
C THR A 393 20.11 8.25 7.74
N SER A 394 19.09 8.95 7.24
CA SER A 394 18.58 8.74 5.89
C SER A 394 18.22 10.07 5.24
N MET A 395 18.35 10.11 3.92
CA MET A 395 18.00 11.25 3.08
C MET A 395 17.18 10.75 1.90
N LEU A 396 16.06 11.43 1.61
CA LEU A 396 15.16 11.16 0.50
C LEU A 396 14.92 12.45 -0.26
N GLN A 397 15.06 12.39 -1.58
CA GLN A 397 14.59 13.40 -2.52
C GLN A 397 13.62 12.73 -3.48
N GLU A 398 12.41 13.29 -3.62
CA GLU A 398 11.42 12.87 -4.60
C GLU A 398 11.05 14.04 -5.49
N ASP A 399 10.97 13.79 -6.80
CA ASP A 399 10.49 14.72 -7.80
C ASP A 399 9.32 14.10 -8.55
N TYR A 400 8.27 14.88 -8.76
CA TYR A 400 7.04 14.45 -9.40
C TYR A 400 6.57 15.44 -10.44
N THR A 401 6.18 14.92 -11.60
CA THR A 401 5.49 15.68 -12.64
C THR A 401 4.25 14.91 -13.11
N LEU A 402 3.20 15.62 -13.44
CA LEU A 402 1.97 15.08 -14.00
C LEU A 402 1.45 16.02 -15.06
N ASP A 403 1.28 15.50 -16.27
CA ASP A 403 0.44 16.10 -17.31
C ASP A 403 -0.93 15.42 -17.31
N ASN A 404 -1.99 16.20 -17.22
CA ASN A 404 -3.35 15.68 -17.23
C ASN A 404 -4.26 16.45 -18.19
N GLY A 405 -5.32 15.80 -18.62
CA GLY A 405 -6.26 16.40 -19.56
C GLY A 405 -7.31 15.39 -20.03
N ASN A 406 -7.73 15.50 -21.28
CA ASN A 406 -8.79 14.69 -21.82
C ASN A 406 -8.48 14.26 -23.26
N VAL A 407 -8.76 12.98 -23.59
CA VAL A 407 -8.56 12.45 -24.94
C VAL A 407 -9.83 12.47 -25.80
N LEU A 408 -11.03 12.57 -25.20
CA LEU A 408 -12.31 12.63 -25.92
C LEU A 408 -12.58 14.08 -26.36
N ARG A 409 -11.75 14.58 -27.26
CA ARG A 409 -11.76 15.98 -27.73
C ARG A 409 -11.57 16.08 -29.24
N ASN A 410 -12.13 17.13 -29.83
CA ASN A 410 -11.75 17.60 -31.16
C ASN A 410 -10.30 18.13 -31.13
N ALA A 411 -9.65 18.25 -32.27
CA ALA A 411 -8.27 18.71 -32.37
C ALA A 411 -8.07 20.13 -31.77
N ASN A 412 -9.07 20.98 -31.77
CA ASN A 412 -9.08 22.29 -31.14
C ASN A 412 -9.36 22.27 -29.63
N GLY A 413 -9.56 21.08 -29.04
CA GLY A 413 -9.84 20.90 -27.64
C GLY A 413 -11.33 21.04 -27.23
N ALA A 414 -12.21 21.38 -28.16
CA ALA A 414 -13.63 21.43 -27.91
C ALA A 414 -14.22 20.04 -27.64
N THR A 415 -15.29 19.98 -26.87
CA THR A 415 -16.06 18.76 -26.67
C THR A 415 -16.68 18.31 -28.00
N PRO A 416 -16.62 17.03 -28.39
CA PRO A 416 -17.29 16.53 -29.58
C PRO A 416 -18.82 16.75 -29.51
N ASN A 417 -19.43 16.95 -30.64
CA ASN A 417 -20.87 16.96 -30.79
C ASN A 417 -21.23 15.91 -31.86
N PRO A 418 -22.13 14.95 -31.57
CA PRO A 418 -22.97 14.85 -30.37
C PRO A 418 -22.19 14.44 -29.12
N THR A 419 -22.89 14.54 -27.98
CA THR A 419 -22.43 14.00 -26.70
C THR A 419 -22.21 12.48 -26.78
N LEU A 420 -21.49 11.94 -25.78
CA LEU A 420 -21.14 10.50 -25.70
C LEU A 420 -22.36 9.61 -25.91
N ASP A 421 -22.22 8.57 -26.74
CA ASP A 421 -23.28 7.60 -27.01
C ASP A 421 -23.68 6.85 -25.74
N PRO A 422 -24.97 6.59 -25.55
CA PRO A 422 -25.42 5.76 -24.41
C PRO A 422 -24.95 4.31 -24.57
N ILE A 423 -24.67 3.68 -23.45
CA ILE A 423 -24.19 2.29 -23.35
C ILE A 423 -25.30 1.45 -22.74
N SER A 424 -25.59 0.26 -23.26
CA SER A 424 -26.55 -0.67 -22.65
C SER A 424 -26.13 -1.04 -21.23
N ILE A 425 -27.06 -1.04 -20.29
CA ILE A 425 -26.81 -1.47 -18.91
C ILE A 425 -26.61 -2.99 -18.83
N SER A 426 -27.36 -3.76 -19.64
CA SER A 426 -27.34 -5.22 -19.60
C SER A 426 -26.32 -5.86 -20.54
N ASP A 427 -25.81 -5.11 -21.49
CA ASP A 427 -24.78 -5.55 -22.45
C ASP A 427 -23.82 -4.39 -22.72
N PRO A 428 -22.95 -4.06 -21.76
CA PRO A 428 -22.03 -2.95 -21.87
C PRO A 428 -20.92 -3.26 -22.88
N ASN A 429 -20.98 -2.65 -24.04
CA ASN A 429 -19.98 -2.78 -25.10
C ASN A 429 -19.51 -1.39 -25.54
N GLY A 430 -18.87 -0.68 -24.62
CA GLY A 430 -18.39 0.69 -24.85
C GLY A 430 -17.22 0.71 -25.83
N ILE A 431 -17.49 1.17 -27.07
CA ILE A 431 -16.47 1.52 -28.06
C ILE A 431 -16.66 2.99 -28.40
N TYR A 432 -15.62 3.78 -28.23
CA TYR A 432 -15.65 5.17 -28.63
C TYR A 432 -15.24 5.29 -30.10
N THR A 433 -16.08 5.94 -30.89
CA THR A 433 -15.89 6.14 -32.35
C THR A 433 -15.69 7.60 -32.75
N GLY A 434 -15.75 8.51 -31.77
CA GLY A 434 -15.56 9.95 -31.98
C GLY A 434 -14.05 10.34 -32.09
N PRO A 435 -13.79 11.65 -32.16
CA PRO A 435 -12.43 12.15 -32.26
C PRO A 435 -11.61 11.88 -31.00
N VAL A 436 -10.39 11.42 -31.17
CA VAL A 436 -9.43 11.15 -30.10
C VAL A 436 -8.24 12.10 -30.25
N ASN A 437 -8.12 13.10 -29.39
CA ASN A 437 -7.01 14.04 -29.37
C ASN A 437 -6.59 14.27 -27.92
N LYS A 438 -5.31 14.07 -27.63
CA LYS A 438 -4.76 14.28 -26.29
C LYS A 438 -4.61 15.77 -25.98
N ILE A 439 -5.61 16.35 -25.33
CA ILE A 439 -5.64 17.77 -24.98
C ILE A 439 -5.28 17.96 -23.53
N ARG A 440 -4.09 18.49 -23.28
CA ARG A 440 -3.60 18.81 -21.95
C ARG A 440 -4.35 20.00 -21.37
N SER A 441 -4.83 19.89 -20.14
CA SER A 441 -5.52 20.95 -19.40
C SER A 441 -4.86 21.30 -18.07
N GLY A 442 -3.90 20.52 -17.62
CA GLY A 442 -3.17 20.78 -16.38
C GLY A 442 -1.76 20.23 -16.41
N HIS A 443 -0.91 20.87 -15.60
CA HIS A 443 0.46 20.42 -15.33
C HIS A 443 0.74 20.58 -13.84
N GLN A 444 1.19 19.51 -13.19
CA GLN A 444 1.51 19.51 -11.78
C GLN A 444 2.98 19.18 -11.59
N MET A 445 3.58 19.84 -10.63
CA MET A 445 4.97 19.59 -10.21
C MET A 445 5.03 19.54 -8.69
N GLY A 446 5.77 18.59 -8.16
CA GLY A 446 6.05 18.45 -6.74
C GLY A 446 7.49 18.07 -6.51
N ASP A 447 8.07 18.55 -5.42
CA ASP A 447 9.32 18.08 -4.85
C ASP A 447 9.17 17.84 -3.35
N LEU A 448 9.78 16.77 -2.84
CA LEU A 448 9.81 16.42 -1.43
C LEU A 448 11.24 16.08 -1.03
N PHE A 449 11.71 16.72 0.02
CA PHE A 449 12.97 16.41 0.66
C PHE A 449 12.72 15.99 2.11
N ASN A 450 13.30 14.85 2.50
CA ASN A 450 13.28 14.36 3.87
C ASN A 450 14.69 14.02 4.31
N ILE A 451 15.07 14.47 5.50
CA ILE A 451 16.27 14.01 6.19
C ILE A 451 15.87 13.52 7.58
N ALA A 452 16.44 12.40 8.01
CA ALA A 452 16.14 11.84 9.30
C ALA A 452 17.40 11.30 10.00
N THR A 453 17.36 11.34 11.33
CA THR A 453 18.34 10.68 12.20
C THR A 453 17.55 9.84 13.22
N TYR A 454 18.06 8.64 13.51
CA TYR A 454 17.38 7.70 14.39
C TYR A 454 18.35 6.84 15.18
N ALA A 455 17.84 6.30 16.27
CA ALA A 455 18.52 5.28 17.06
C ALA A 455 17.53 4.21 17.50
N PHE A 456 17.95 2.94 17.44
CA PHE A 456 17.20 1.78 17.91
C PHE A 456 18.07 0.98 18.87
N ALA A 457 17.48 0.53 19.97
CA ALA A 457 18.22 -0.24 20.95
C ALA A 457 17.39 -1.40 21.49
N ALA A 458 18.07 -2.49 21.78
CA ALA A 458 17.58 -3.56 22.64
C ALA A 458 18.57 -3.76 23.77
N ALA A 459 18.10 -3.66 25.02
CA ALA A 459 18.91 -3.72 26.21
C ALA A 459 18.35 -4.76 27.20
N LYS A 460 19.13 -5.79 27.49
CA LYS A 460 18.84 -6.76 28.53
C LYS A 460 18.95 -6.09 29.90
N ILE A 461 17.84 -6.02 30.63
CA ILE A 461 17.77 -5.39 31.97
C ILE A 461 18.23 -6.42 33.03
N VAL A 462 17.62 -7.59 32.98
CA VAL A 462 17.95 -8.78 33.77
C VAL A 462 17.67 -10.00 32.88
N ASP A 463 18.05 -11.19 33.38
CA ASP A 463 17.73 -12.41 32.64
C ASP A 463 16.23 -12.55 32.42
N GLY A 464 15.84 -12.79 31.17
CA GLY A 464 14.44 -12.89 30.71
C GLY A 464 13.70 -11.55 30.58
N LEU A 465 14.30 -10.40 30.85
CA LEU A 465 13.64 -9.09 30.68
C LEU A 465 14.47 -8.13 29.84
N GLU A 466 13.90 -7.68 28.72
CA GLU A 466 14.55 -6.79 27.77
C GLU A 466 13.73 -5.53 27.51
N LEU A 467 14.40 -4.38 27.46
CA LEU A 467 13.85 -3.13 26.96
C LEU A 467 14.22 -2.96 25.48
N ASN A 468 13.21 -2.75 24.66
CA ASN A 468 13.38 -2.50 23.23
C ASN A 468 12.77 -1.14 22.88
N GLY A 469 13.45 -0.33 22.09
CA GLY A 469 12.94 0.98 21.72
C GLY A 469 13.67 1.66 20.59
N GLY A 470 13.11 2.78 20.15
CA GLY A 470 13.73 3.61 19.13
C GLY A 470 13.19 5.02 19.16
N VAL A 471 13.99 5.93 18.65
CA VAL A 471 13.66 7.34 18.43
C VAL A 471 14.04 7.73 17.01
N ARG A 472 13.27 8.64 16.42
CA ARG A 472 13.52 9.22 15.11
C ARG A 472 13.13 10.70 15.13
N TRP A 473 14.04 11.54 14.70
CA TRP A 473 13.75 12.90 14.30
C TRP A 473 13.87 13.00 12.79
N GLU A 474 12.95 13.73 12.15
CA GLU A 474 13.03 13.98 10.74
C GLU A 474 12.53 15.37 10.39
N HIS A 475 13.16 15.97 9.39
CA HIS A 475 12.75 17.21 8.76
C HIS A 475 12.21 16.90 7.36
N ASN A 476 10.96 17.31 7.12
CA ASN A 476 10.28 17.18 5.83
C ASN A 476 10.08 18.56 5.23
N ARG A 477 10.42 18.71 3.97
CA ARG A 477 10.11 19.89 3.17
C ARG A 477 9.45 19.46 1.87
N ALA A 478 8.28 19.98 1.56
CA ALA A 478 7.58 19.69 0.33
C ALA A 478 7.16 20.98 -0.39
N ARG A 479 7.22 20.95 -1.71
CA ARG A 479 6.73 21.99 -2.58
C ARG A 479 5.79 21.37 -3.60
N PHE A 480 4.72 22.08 -3.92
CA PHE A 480 3.76 21.62 -4.90
C PHE A 480 3.17 22.80 -5.66
N ARG A 481 2.97 22.61 -6.98
CA ARG A 481 2.28 23.56 -7.84
C ARG A 481 1.41 22.85 -8.85
N SER A 482 0.22 23.40 -9.11
CA SER A 482 -0.70 22.92 -10.12
C SER A 482 -1.06 24.06 -11.06
N ASP A 483 -0.60 23.94 -12.30
CA ASP A 483 -0.83 24.90 -13.37
C ASP A 483 -2.03 24.44 -14.21
N THR A 484 -2.76 25.42 -14.78
CA THR A 484 -3.88 25.14 -15.68
C THR A 484 -3.55 25.58 -17.10
N ILE A 485 -4.08 24.85 -18.07
CA ILE A 485 -3.86 25.10 -19.50
C ILE A 485 -5.23 25.19 -20.16
N ALA A 486 -5.58 26.38 -20.68
CA ALA A 486 -6.78 26.54 -21.44
C ALA A 486 -6.73 25.71 -22.72
N THR A 487 -7.88 25.19 -23.18
CA THR A 487 -7.91 24.46 -24.46
C THR A 487 -7.58 25.37 -25.64
N PRO A 488 -7.07 24.83 -26.76
CA PRO A 488 -6.81 25.62 -27.96
C PRO A 488 -8.04 26.40 -28.42
N ALA A 489 -9.25 25.83 -28.28
CA ALA A 489 -10.52 26.51 -28.60
C ALA A 489 -10.77 27.78 -27.75
N THR A 490 -10.16 27.87 -26.58
CA THR A 490 -10.29 29.00 -25.64
C THR A 490 -8.99 29.82 -25.53
N GLY A 491 -8.10 29.71 -26.53
CA GLY A 491 -6.87 30.49 -26.64
C GLY A 491 -5.61 29.83 -26.14
N GLY A 492 -5.68 28.61 -25.57
CA GLY A 492 -4.50 27.85 -25.16
C GLY A 492 -3.63 28.48 -24.06
N ALA A 493 -4.16 29.44 -23.30
CA ALA A 493 -3.39 30.18 -22.29
C ALA A 493 -2.88 29.25 -21.17
N TYR A 494 -1.62 29.40 -20.81
CA TYR A 494 -1.00 28.75 -19.67
C TYR A 494 -1.08 29.65 -18.44
N THR A 495 -1.66 29.14 -17.37
CA THR A 495 -1.79 29.89 -16.11
C THR A 495 -1.03 29.15 -15.01
N THR A 496 0.01 29.78 -14.48
CA THR A 496 0.77 29.27 -13.37
C THR A 496 -0.04 29.38 -12.07
N GLY A 497 -0.21 28.25 -11.40
CA GLY A 497 -0.87 28.18 -10.09
C GLY A 497 0.05 28.68 -8.95
N PRO A 498 -0.51 28.93 -7.76
CA PRO A 498 0.29 29.31 -6.61
C PRO A 498 1.20 28.18 -6.15
N GLN A 499 2.41 28.53 -5.72
CA GLN A 499 3.34 27.60 -5.09
C GLN A 499 2.90 27.32 -3.65
N GLN A 500 2.72 26.06 -3.31
CA GLN A 500 2.47 25.59 -1.95
C GLN A 500 3.78 25.07 -1.35
N ASN A 501 4.08 25.44 -0.12
CA ASN A 501 5.29 25.04 0.59
C ASN A 501 4.90 24.54 1.97
N ALA A 502 5.37 23.34 2.34
CA ALA A 502 5.20 22.77 3.68
C ALA A 502 6.57 22.44 4.26
N SER A 503 6.72 22.61 5.56
CA SER A 503 7.93 22.25 6.28
C SER A 503 7.55 21.80 7.68
N ASP A 504 7.91 20.54 8.03
CA ASP A 504 7.56 19.94 9.29
C ASP A 504 8.77 19.26 9.93
N ASP A 505 8.96 19.50 11.24
CA ASP A 505 9.87 18.77 12.10
C ASP A 505 9.09 17.75 12.93
N LEU A 506 9.41 16.48 12.76
CA LEU A 506 8.66 15.40 13.36
C LEU A 506 9.56 14.56 14.27
N PHE A 507 9.07 14.32 15.49
CA PHE A 507 9.73 13.42 16.43
C PHE A 507 8.82 12.21 16.72
N SER A 508 9.33 11.03 16.43
CA SER A 508 8.66 9.76 16.64
C SER A 508 9.46 8.86 17.56
N TYR A 509 8.77 8.08 18.38
CA TYR A 509 9.43 7.15 19.30
C TYR A 509 8.55 5.93 19.56
N ARG A 510 9.23 4.86 19.97
CA ARG A 510 8.58 3.66 20.50
C ARG A 510 9.37 3.14 21.70
N ILE A 511 8.67 2.44 22.57
CA ILE A 511 9.23 1.71 23.69
C ILE A 511 8.44 0.44 23.90
N GLY A 512 9.13 -0.66 24.16
CA GLY A 512 8.54 -1.96 24.48
C GLY A 512 9.34 -2.68 25.54
N LEU A 513 8.66 -3.38 26.39
CA LEU A 513 9.24 -4.29 27.39
C LEU A 513 8.89 -5.71 26.97
N VAL A 514 9.89 -6.57 26.87
CA VAL A 514 9.76 -7.99 26.52
C VAL A 514 10.18 -8.83 27.70
N TYR A 515 9.27 -9.69 28.16
CA TYR A 515 9.56 -10.70 29.16
C TYR A 515 9.59 -12.09 28.50
N LYS A 516 10.69 -12.83 28.68
CA LYS A 516 10.90 -14.18 28.17
C LYS A 516 10.75 -15.20 29.32
N PRO A 517 9.57 -15.81 29.48
CA PRO A 517 9.38 -16.86 30.48
C PRO A 517 10.14 -18.14 30.13
N ALA A 518 10.47 -18.31 28.82
CA ALA A 518 11.30 -19.37 28.26
C ALA A 518 11.99 -18.86 26.99
N ASP A 519 13.03 -19.56 26.51
CA ASP A 519 13.78 -19.14 25.32
C ASP A 519 12.91 -19.09 24.04
N ASN A 520 11.88 -19.95 23.98
CA ASN A 520 10.94 -20.06 22.87
C ASN A 520 9.64 -19.27 23.08
N ALA A 521 9.54 -18.41 24.10
CA ALA A 521 8.33 -17.64 24.38
C ALA A 521 8.63 -16.21 24.83
N SER A 522 7.83 -15.27 24.38
CA SER A 522 7.89 -13.87 24.81
C SER A 522 6.50 -13.30 25.11
N LEU A 523 6.42 -12.48 26.15
CA LEU A 523 5.31 -11.61 26.46
C LEU A 523 5.79 -10.16 26.36
N TYR A 524 4.99 -9.27 25.80
CA TYR A 524 5.41 -7.88 25.67
C TYR A 524 4.29 -6.87 25.91
N VAL A 525 4.72 -5.67 26.26
CA VAL A 525 3.91 -4.47 26.22
C VAL A 525 4.66 -3.41 25.42
N ALA A 526 3.94 -2.65 24.60
CA ALA A 526 4.56 -1.64 23.74
C ALA A 526 3.71 -0.39 23.62
N TYR A 527 4.40 0.73 23.48
CA TYR A 527 3.84 2.02 23.09
C TYR A 527 4.62 2.56 21.88
N SER A 528 3.91 3.12 20.92
CA SER A 528 4.53 3.83 19.80
C SER A 528 3.68 5.00 19.35
N ASN A 529 4.32 6.01 18.77
CA ASN A 529 3.64 7.09 18.08
C ASN A 529 4.01 7.15 16.60
N SER A 530 3.16 7.81 15.86
CA SER A 530 3.35 8.13 14.45
C SER A 530 2.96 9.59 14.21
N LYS A 531 3.66 10.24 13.29
CA LYS A 531 3.34 11.59 12.84
C LYS A 531 3.31 11.63 11.32
N THR A 532 2.32 12.36 10.78
CA THR A 532 2.15 12.56 9.35
C THR A 532 2.31 14.05 9.06
N PRO A 533 3.23 14.45 8.16
CA PRO A 533 3.46 15.84 7.83
C PRO A 533 2.25 16.45 7.13
N THR A 534 2.19 17.74 7.07
CA THR A 534 1.12 18.51 6.42
C THR A 534 1.00 18.17 4.93
N ALA A 535 2.14 18.06 4.24
CA ALA A 535 2.22 17.49 2.89
C ALA A 535 2.66 16.04 2.97
N THR A 536 1.73 15.12 2.78
CA THR A 536 1.98 13.67 2.95
C THR A 536 2.70 13.03 1.77
N THR A 537 2.58 13.61 0.56
CA THR A 537 3.18 13.08 -0.67
C THR A 537 3.65 14.19 -1.58
N VAL A 538 4.62 13.89 -2.41
CA VAL A 538 5.10 14.77 -3.49
C VAL A 538 4.02 15.09 -4.55
N ARG A 539 2.96 14.27 -4.63
CA ARG A 539 1.90 14.33 -5.65
C ARG A 539 0.73 15.22 -5.30
N SER A 540 0.67 15.75 -4.08
CA SER A 540 -0.41 16.63 -3.63
C SER A 540 0.13 17.71 -2.71
N GLY A 541 -0.36 18.92 -2.91
CA GLY A 541 -0.07 20.02 -1.99
C GLY A 541 -0.84 19.90 -0.68
N CYS A 542 -0.63 20.87 0.19
CA CYS A 542 -1.31 20.95 1.49
C CYS A 542 -2.76 21.40 1.40
N GLY A 543 -3.24 21.88 0.26
CA GLY A 543 -4.59 22.37 0.02
C GLY A 543 -4.64 23.79 -0.53
N LEU A 544 -5.85 24.34 -0.68
CA LEU A 544 -6.07 25.66 -1.26
C LEU A 544 -5.54 26.77 -0.35
N ILE A 545 -4.80 27.69 -0.93
CA ILE A 545 -4.51 28.99 -0.32
C ILE A 545 -5.79 29.83 -0.50
N ILE A 546 -6.46 30.16 0.60
CA ILE A 546 -7.56 31.13 0.56
C ILE A 546 -7.00 32.48 0.93
N THR A 547 -6.95 33.41 -0.04
CA THR A 547 -6.73 34.81 0.20
C THR A 547 -8.05 35.42 0.70
N GLY A 548 -8.25 35.45 2.01
CA GLY A 548 -9.37 36.16 2.64
C GLY A 548 -9.03 37.59 2.95
N THR A 549 -10.05 38.40 3.26
CA THR A 549 -9.94 39.79 3.63
C THR A 549 -9.11 40.09 4.89
N ASN A 550 -8.68 39.04 5.62
CA ASN A 550 -7.96 39.14 6.91
C ASN A 550 -6.63 38.33 6.95
N GLY A 551 -5.99 38.09 5.81
CA GLY A 551 -4.71 37.38 5.77
C GLY A 551 -4.82 36.03 5.04
N SER A 552 -3.69 35.57 4.52
CA SER A 552 -3.60 34.22 3.88
C SER A 552 -3.54 33.15 4.97
N ASN A 553 -4.59 32.37 5.12
CA ASN A 553 -4.51 31.12 5.88
C ASN A 553 -3.99 30.04 4.92
N ASP A 554 -2.76 29.64 5.08
CA ASP A 554 -2.14 28.57 4.33
C ASP A 554 -2.47 27.22 5.03
N ALA A 555 -3.16 26.31 4.32
CA ALA A 555 -3.41 24.98 4.84
C ALA A 555 -2.09 24.18 5.05
N CYS A 556 -0.97 24.71 4.57
CA CYS A 556 0.37 24.18 4.81
C CYS A 556 0.88 24.43 6.24
N ASP A 557 0.33 25.40 6.95
CA ASP A 557 0.71 25.72 8.34
C ASP A 557 -0.06 24.88 9.38
N ALA A 558 -0.87 23.93 8.95
CA ALA A 558 -1.62 23.05 9.85
C ALA A 558 -0.68 22.13 10.66
N ASN A 559 -1.04 21.82 11.90
CA ASN A 559 -0.28 20.88 12.71
C ASN A 559 -0.27 19.46 12.07
N PRO A 560 0.84 18.73 12.16
CA PRO A 560 0.92 17.33 11.72
C PRO A 560 -0.12 16.45 12.39
N GLU A 561 -0.66 15.50 11.63
CA GLU A 561 -1.51 14.45 12.21
C GLU A 561 -0.68 13.53 13.12
N GLN A 562 -1.33 12.94 14.12
CA GLN A 562 -0.69 12.07 15.08
C GLN A 562 -1.47 10.78 15.24
N ALA A 563 -0.76 9.67 15.42
CA ALA A 563 -1.34 8.44 15.93
C ALA A 563 -0.53 7.91 17.10
N VAL A 564 -1.19 7.21 18.02
CA VAL A 564 -0.55 6.47 19.09
C VAL A 564 -1.08 5.04 19.10
N ASN A 565 -0.19 4.09 19.37
CA ASN A 565 -0.52 2.68 19.46
C ASN A 565 -0.09 2.14 20.83
N TYR A 566 -1.00 1.45 21.50
CA TYR A 566 -0.75 0.66 22.70
C TYR A 566 -0.96 -0.79 22.31
N GLU A 567 -0.03 -1.66 22.67
CA GLU A 567 -0.10 -3.07 22.33
C GLU A 567 0.40 -3.93 23.51
N ILE A 568 -0.29 -5.01 23.78
CA ILE A 568 0.13 -6.10 24.68
C ILE A 568 -0.03 -7.40 23.91
N GLY A 569 1.00 -8.23 23.92
CA GLY A 569 0.96 -9.48 23.16
C GLY A 569 1.89 -10.54 23.71
N GLY A 570 1.79 -11.70 23.09
CA GLY A 570 2.67 -12.83 23.34
C GLY A 570 2.97 -13.59 22.06
N LYS A 571 4.13 -14.18 22.02
CA LYS A 571 4.62 -15.03 20.92
C LYS A 571 5.25 -16.28 21.49
N ILE A 572 5.07 -17.39 20.83
CA ILE A 572 5.67 -18.66 21.21
C ILE A 572 6.05 -19.45 19.97
N ASP A 573 7.25 -20.00 19.99
CA ASP A 573 7.74 -20.97 19.02
C ASP A 573 7.55 -22.38 19.58
N LEU A 574 6.88 -23.23 18.84
CA LEU A 574 6.58 -24.62 19.16
C LEU A 574 7.30 -25.56 18.19
N PHE A 575 7.40 -26.85 18.55
CA PHE A 575 7.97 -27.89 17.70
C PHE A 575 9.39 -27.55 17.25
N ASP A 576 10.29 -27.30 18.23
CA ASP A 576 11.70 -26.96 18.02
C ASP A 576 11.89 -25.71 17.12
N GLY A 577 10.98 -24.74 17.25
CA GLY A 577 11.01 -23.51 16.46
C GLY A 577 10.28 -23.61 15.11
N GLY A 578 9.70 -24.77 14.77
CA GLY A 578 9.02 -24.99 13.50
C GLY A 578 7.74 -24.21 13.32
N LEU A 579 7.02 -23.87 14.40
CA LEU A 579 5.74 -23.14 14.36
C LEU A 579 5.76 -21.96 15.31
N GLN A 580 5.51 -20.76 14.80
CA GLN A 580 5.28 -19.57 15.62
C GLN A 580 3.78 -19.29 15.78
N LEU A 581 3.33 -19.10 17.02
CA LEU A 581 2.02 -18.56 17.36
C LEU A 581 2.17 -17.13 17.92
N THR A 582 1.27 -16.27 17.52
CA THR A 582 1.24 -14.85 17.98
C THR A 582 -0.16 -14.45 18.39
N ALA A 583 -0.28 -13.65 19.47
CA ALA A 583 -1.51 -13.04 19.89
C ALA A 583 -1.24 -11.62 20.42
N ALA A 584 -2.06 -10.65 20.04
CA ALA A 584 -1.93 -9.28 20.50
C ALA A 584 -3.29 -8.61 20.68
N LEU A 585 -3.39 -7.79 21.72
CA LEU A 585 -4.45 -6.81 21.95
C LEU A 585 -3.86 -5.43 21.69
N PHE A 586 -4.61 -4.57 20.97
CA PHE A 586 -4.10 -3.25 20.67
C PHE A 586 -5.17 -2.17 20.72
N ARG A 587 -4.71 -0.93 20.89
CA ARG A 587 -5.48 0.29 20.69
C ARG A 587 -4.66 1.26 19.85
N ASN A 588 -5.21 1.64 18.68
CA ASN A 588 -4.66 2.69 17.84
C ASN A 588 -5.59 3.90 17.85
N GLU A 589 -5.08 5.08 18.22
CA GLU A 589 -5.81 6.34 18.23
C GLU A 589 -5.15 7.32 17.26
N ARG A 590 -5.94 7.85 16.32
CA ARG A 590 -5.53 8.93 15.39
C ARG A 590 -6.14 10.23 15.89
N LYS A 591 -5.32 11.27 15.92
CA LYS A 591 -5.67 12.63 16.37
C LYS A 591 -5.23 13.63 15.31
N ASN A 592 -5.85 14.79 15.31
CA ASN A 592 -5.52 15.89 14.40
C ASN A 592 -5.68 15.53 12.92
N TYR A 593 -6.64 14.64 12.56
CA TYR A 593 -6.95 14.47 11.16
C TYR A 593 -7.88 15.59 10.66
N ARG A 594 -7.85 15.89 9.37
CA ARG A 594 -8.56 17.01 8.77
C ARG A 594 -10.07 16.83 8.83
N VAL A 595 -10.76 17.85 9.36
CA VAL A 595 -12.22 17.96 9.40
C VAL A 595 -12.62 19.36 8.97
N THR A 596 -13.86 19.54 8.49
CA THR A 596 -14.37 20.85 8.07
C THR A 596 -14.47 21.80 9.27
N SER A 597 -14.03 23.04 9.10
CA SER A 597 -14.10 24.12 10.06
C SER A 597 -15.24 25.10 9.72
N ASN A 598 -15.81 25.72 10.76
CA ASN A 598 -16.65 26.89 10.66
C ASN A 598 -16.07 28.04 11.53
N ASP A 599 -14.74 28.05 11.69
CA ASP A 599 -14.05 29.07 12.44
C ASP A 599 -14.06 30.41 11.66
N PRO A 600 -14.42 31.53 12.28
CA PRO A 600 -14.41 32.85 11.65
C PRO A 600 -13.06 33.27 11.01
N PHE A 601 -11.95 32.74 11.55
CA PHE A 601 -10.62 33.06 11.04
C PHE A 601 -10.15 32.11 9.92
N VAL A 602 -10.58 30.83 9.98
CA VAL A 602 -10.17 29.80 8.99
C VAL A 602 -11.23 29.59 7.91
N GLY A 603 -12.44 30.03 8.13
CA GLY A 603 -13.56 29.86 7.22
C GLY A 603 -13.99 28.40 7.12
N THR A 604 -14.25 27.94 5.88
CA THR A 604 -14.64 26.55 5.59
C THR A 604 -13.44 25.64 5.32
N LEU A 605 -12.21 26.10 5.57
CA LEU A 605 -11.01 25.29 5.39
C LEU A 605 -10.99 24.10 6.36
N PRO A 606 -10.44 22.96 5.94
CA PRO A 606 -10.20 21.86 6.85
C PRO A 606 -9.22 22.25 7.96
N VAL A 607 -9.55 21.86 9.19
CA VAL A 607 -8.68 21.98 10.38
C VAL A 607 -8.35 20.60 10.95
N ASN A 608 -7.26 20.51 11.70
CA ASN A 608 -6.77 19.26 12.24
C ASN A 608 -7.34 18.97 13.65
N ASP A 609 -8.65 18.78 13.75
CA ASP A 609 -9.36 18.53 15.02
C ASP A 609 -9.96 17.11 15.13
N GLY A 610 -9.97 16.37 14.02
CA GLY A 610 -10.58 15.05 13.94
C GLY A 610 -9.89 14.02 14.82
N ARG A 611 -10.67 13.05 15.35
CA ARG A 611 -10.19 11.95 16.19
C ARG A 611 -10.92 10.66 15.87
N ASN A 612 -10.20 9.56 15.76
CA ASN A 612 -10.76 8.22 15.67
C ASN A 612 -9.94 7.23 16.49
N ARG A 613 -10.50 6.06 16.73
CA ARG A 613 -9.88 5.00 17.52
C ARG A 613 -10.26 3.63 16.96
N VAL A 614 -9.30 2.73 16.96
CA VAL A 614 -9.49 1.31 16.63
C VAL A 614 -8.91 0.47 17.76
N ASN A 615 -9.75 -0.33 18.41
CA ASN A 615 -9.33 -1.40 19.32
C ASN A 615 -9.35 -2.71 18.53
N GLY A 616 -8.52 -3.68 18.90
CA GLY A 616 -8.58 -4.97 18.24
C GLY A 616 -7.78 -6.07 18.89
N VAL A 617 -7.98 -7.26 18.30
CA VAL A 617 -7.25 -8.49 18.62
C VAL A 617 -6.68 -9.02 17.33
N THR A 618 -5.41 -9.42 17.34
CA THR A 618 -4.78 -10.12 16.21
C THR A 618 -4.23 -11.44 16.68
N LEU A 619 -4.50 -12.52 15.91
CA LEU A 619 -3.96 -13.86 16.13
C LEU A 619 -3.23 -14.29 14.87
N GLY A 620 -2.09 -14.98 15.02
CA GLY A 620 -1.29 -15.50 13.91
C GLY A 620 -0.71 -16.86 14.23
N ALA A 621 -0.55 -17.68 13.19
CA ALA A 621 0.17 -18.94 13.21
C ALA A 621 0.93 -19.10 11.90
N SER A 622 2.24 -19.36 11.95
CA SER A 622 3.09 -19.48 10.77
C SER A 622 4.17 -20.54 10.98
N GLY A 623 4.27 -21.51 10.09
CA GLY A 623 5.31 -22.52 10.09
C GLY A 623 4.79 -23.97 9.93
N ASN A 624 5.53 -24.89 10.48
CA ASN A 624 5.33 -26.33 10.35
C ASN A 624 4.77 -26.92 11.64
N ILE A 625 3.59 -27.55 11.57
CA ILE A 625 3.04 -28.35 12.70
C ILE A 625 3.76 -29.69 12.79
N THR A 626 4.08 -30.27 11.63
CA THR A 626 4.97 -31.42 11.47
C THR A 626 5.79 -31.20 10.19
N GLU A 627 6.78 -32.04 9.90
CA GLU A 627 7.53 -31.99 8.62
C GLU A 627 6.61 -32.08 7.39
N ALA A 628 5.48 -32.76 7.50
CA ALA A 628 4.53 -32.93 6.42
C ALA A 628 3.40 -31.89 6.41
N TRP A 629 3.18 -31.17 7.52
CA TRP A 629 2.00 -30.29 7.67
C TRP A 629 2.40 -28.87 8.03
N THR A 630 2.11 -27.94 7.11
CA THR A 630 2.40 -26.51 7.28
C THR A 630 1.12 -25.69 7.45
N ILE A 631 1.24 -24.56 8.13
CA ILE A 631 0.13 -23.62 8.33
C ILE A 631 0.63 -22.18 8.25
N PHE A 632 -0.16 -21.31 7.59
CA PHE A 632 -0.09 -19.86 7.63
C PHE A 632 -1.51 -19.34 7.86
N ALA A 633 -1.80 -18.88 9.06
CA ALA A 633 -3.14 -18.44 9.45
C ALA A 633 -3.10 -17.15 10.23
N ASN A 634 -4.02 -16.25 9.91
CA ASN A 634 -4.14 -14.96 10.57
C ASN A 634 -5.61 -14.61 10.78
N TYR A 635 -5.92 -13.99 11.91
CA TYR A 635 -7.25 -13.48 12.22
C TYR A 635 -7.14 -12.13 12.92
N THR A 636 -8.02 -11.20 12.59
CA THR A 636 -8.10 -9.88 13.22
C THR A 636 -9.56 -9.52 13.52
N TYR A 637 -9.80 -9.09 14.74
CA TYR A 637 -11.03 -8.42 15.18
C TYR A 637 -10.76 -6.93 15.38
N LEU A 638 -11.62 -6.06 14.80
CA LEU A 638 -11.52 -4.61 14.90
C LEU A 638 -12.81 -3.99 15.43
N GLU A 639 -12.69 -3.14 16.42
CA GLU A 639 -13.74 -2.23 16.86
C GLU A 639 -13.28 -0.80 16.60
N SER A 640 -13.75 -0.23 15.48
CA SER A 640 -13.44 1.15 15.10
C SER A 640 -14.50 2.12 15.58
N LYS A 641 -14.09 3.35 15.96
CA LYS A 641 -15.03 4.42 16.31
C LYS A 641 -14.51 5.79 15.94
N VAL A 642 -15.37 6.59 15.33
CA VAL A 642 -15.19 8.03 15.19
C VAL A 642 -15.40 8.66 16.56
N ILE A 643 -14.41 9.40 17.06
CA ILE A 643 -14.48 10.11 18.35
C ILE A 643 -14.90 11.55 18.13
N GLN A 644 -14.41 12.18 17.06
CA GLN A 644 -14.75 13.53 16.66
C GLN A 644 -14.60 13.67 15.14
N SER A 645 -15.67 14.12 14.45
CA SER A 645 -15.71 14.28 13.00
C SER A 645 -15.88 15.73 12.54
N VAL A 646 -16.03 16.67 13.45
CA VAL A 646 -16.18 18.10 13.20
C VAL A 646 -15.13 18.89 13.98
N SER A 647 -14.86 20.14 13.55
CA SER A 647 -13.91 21.00 14.25
C SER A 647 -14.37 21.38 15.68
N ASN A 648 -13.43 21.82 16.49
CA ASN A 648 -13.74 22.37 17.81
C ASN A 648 -14.65 23.62 17.71
N ALA A 649 -14.47 24.43 16.66
CA ALA A 649 -15.33 25.58 16.35
C ALA A 649 -16.77 25.14 16.04
N CYS A 650 -16.93 24.08 15.23
CA CYS A 650 -18.25 23.51 14.93
C CYS A 650 -18.95 22.91 16.16
N LEU A 651 -18.18 22.32 17.08
CA LEU A 651 -18.73 21.80 18.35
C LEU A 651 -19.15 22.94 19.30
N ALA A 652 -18.36 24.02 19.38
CA ALA A 652 -18.65 25.18 20.20
C ALA A 652 -19.84 26.01 19.69
N SER A 653 -20.03 26.06 18.38
CA SER A 653 -21.10 26.81 17.69
C SER A 653 -21.80 25.94 16.66
N PRO A 654 -22.62 24.96 17.06
CA PRO A 654 -23.40 24.15 16.13
C PRO A 654 -24.38 25.00 15.30
N TRP A 655 -24.69 24.55 14.10
CA TRP A 655 -25.59 25.25 13.17
C TRP A 655 -26.99 25.47 13.78
N THR A 656 -27.49 26.69 13.73
CA THR A 656 -28.81 27.09 14.27
C THR A 656 -29.84 27.41 13.19
N GLY A 657 -29.47 27.32 11.91
CA GLY A 657 -30.32 27.73 10.79
C GLY A 657 -30.30 29.22 10.50
N THR A 658 -29.51 30.01 11.23
CA THR A 658 -29.29 31.44 10.98
C THR A 658 -27.89 31.68 10.45
N ALA A 659 -27.72 32.70 9.63
CA ALA A 659 -26.40 33.12 9.15
C ALA A 659 -25.58 33.69 10.32
N SER A 660 -24.93 32.84 11.09
CA SER A 660 -23.97 33.25 12.11
C SER A 660 -22.59 32.70 11.76
N GLY A 661 -21.66 33.56 11.46
CA GLY A 661 -20.31 33.19 11.04
C GLY A 661 -20.07 33.16 9.54
N ILE A 662 -18.91 32.67 9.14
CA ILE A 662 -18.48 32.60 7.75
C ILE A 662 -19.26 31.50 7.03
N GLY A 663 -20.30 31.85 6.35
CA GLY A 663 -21.17 31.04 5.53
C GLY A 663 -22.48 31.77 5.29
N SER A 664 -22.99 31.70 4.08
CA SER A 664 -24.31 32.26 3.77
C SER A 664 -25.40 31.46 4.52
N ALA A 665 -26.60 32.01 4.69
CA ALA A 665 -27.76 31.30 5.24
C ALA A 665 -28.10 29.99 4.50
N THR A 666 -27.50 29.76 3.34
CA THR A 666 -27.66 28.59 2.50
C THR A 666 -26.56 27.52 2.70
N SER A 667 -25.62 27.72 3.63
CA SER A 667 -24.46 26.84 3.84
C SER A 667 -24.38 26.36 5.28
N ASN A 668 -24.25 25.07 5.47
CA ASN A 668 -23.90 24.44 6.75
C ASN A 668 -22.60 23.63 6.57
N PRO A 669 -21.44 24.27 6.66
CA PRO A 669 -20.17 23.63 6.35
C PRO A 669 -19.81 22.47 7.30
N CYS A 670 -20.33 22.49 8.53
CA CYS A 670 -20.07 21.44 9.54
C CYS A 670 -21.02 20.24 9.38
N GLY A 671 -22.14 20.39 8.69
CA GLY A 671 -23.15 19.33 8.57
C GLY A 671 -23.76 18.92 9.90
N ASN A 672 -23.69 19.78 10.96
CA ASN A 672 -24.19 19.53 12.30
C ASN A 672 -25.31 20.53 12.68
N ASN A 673 -25.91 20.36 13.84
CA ASN A 673 -26.81 21.34 14.46
C ASN A 673 -26.80 21.19 16.00
N VAL A 674 -27.57 22.03 16.71
CA VAL A 674 -27.60 22.03 18.17
C VAL A 674 -28.10 20.72 18.77
N LEU A 675 -28.93 19.94 18.06
CA LEU A 675 -29.45 18.64 18.49
C LEU A 675 -28.46 17.50 18.20
N ILE A 676 -27.70 17.64 17.13
CA ILE A 676 -26.71 16.67 16.68
C ILE A 676 -25.39 17.40 16.41
N PRO A 677 -24.61 17.73 17.46
CA PRO A 677 -23.36 18.49 17.34
C PRO A 677 -22.25 17.77 16.60
N ASP A 678 -22.24 16.44 16.61
CA ASP A 678 -21.31 15.60 15.84
C ASP A 678 -22.05 14.35 15.37
N VAL A 679 -22.43 14.37 14.09
CA VAL A 679 -23.29 13.33 13.52
C VAL A 679 -22.61 11.96 13.40
N GLN A 680 -21.26 11.91 13.31
CA GLN A 680 -20.51 10.67 13.16
C GLN A 680 -19.96 10.12 14.48
N LYS A 681 -20.03 10.88 15.58
CA LYS A 681 -19.48 10.46 16.88
C LYS A 681 -20.07 9.11 17.33
N GLY A 682 -19.18 8.18 17.68
CA GLY A 682 -19.51 6.84 18.14
C GLY A 682 -19.86 5.85 17.02
N GLN A 683 -19.85 6.29 15.74
CA GLN A 683 -20.11 5.40 14.60
C GLN A 683 -18.84 4.64 14.20
N ASP A 684 -19.02 3.49 13.53
CA ASP A 684 -17.92 2.73 12.96
C ASP A 684 -17.28 3.52 11.81
N MET A 685 -15.98 3.32 11.59
CA MET A 685 -15.28 3.89 10.45
C MET A 685 -15.62 3.13 9.17
N THR A 686 -15.64 3.83 8.04
CA THR A 686 -15.81 3.19 6.73
C THR A 686 -14.64 2.25 6.40
N ASN A 687 -14.86 1.27 5.54
CA ASN A 687 -13.87 0.30 5.07
C ASN A 687 -13.13 -0.44 6.22
N THR A 688 -13.81 -0.65 7.36
CA THR A 688 -13.21 -1.30 8.53
C THR A 688 -14.08 -2.48 8.98
N PRO A 689 -13.86 -3.69 8.44
CA PRO A 689 -14.60 -4.88 8.84
C PRO A 689 -14.28 -5.26 10.28
N LYS A 690 -15.30 -5.72 11.04
CA LYS A 690 -15.10 -6.18 12.42
C LYS A 690 -14.30 -7.47 12.48
N HIS A 691 -14.53 -8.38 11.55
CA HIS A 691 -13.89 -9.68 11.49
C HIS A 691 -13.23 -9.87 10.12
N SER A 692 -12.00 -10.31 10.12
CA SER A 692 -11.29 -10.75 8.91
C SER A 692 -10.32 -11.88 9.27
N GLY A 693 -10.09 -12.79 8.34
CA GLY A 693 -9.23 -13.94 8.56
C GLY A 693 -8.75 -14.59 7.29
N SER A 694 -7.60 -15.24 7.37
CA SER A 694 -7.03 -16.03 6.30
C SER A 694 -6.41 -17.32 6.85
N LEU A 695 -6.44 -18.36 6.06
CA LEU A 695 -5.76 -19.60 6.30
C LEU A 695 -5.16 -20.10 5.00
N PHE A 696 -3.93 -20.55 5.05
CA PHE A 696 -3.33 -21.42 4.06
C PHE A 696 -2.62 -22.57 4.76
N THR A 697 -2.91 -23.80 4.37
CA THR A 697 -2.31 -25.00 4.97
C THR A 697 -1.96 -25.99 3.88
N THR A 698 -0.84 -26.70 4.05
CA THR A 698 -0.46 -27.77 3.13
C THR A 698 -0.14 -29.05 3.90
N TYR A 699 -0.45 -30.18 3.31
CA TYR A 699 -0.12 -31.49 3.83
C TYR A 699 0.53 -32.35 2.75
N THR A 700 1.71 -32.85 3.01
CA THR A 700 2.45 -33.74 2.10
C THR A 700 2.18 -35.20 2.46
N LEU A 701 1.59 -35.93 1.54
CA LEU A 701 1.32 -37.35 1.67
C LEU A 701 2.63 -38.16 1.61
N PRO A 702 2.67 -39.39 2.17
CA PRO A 702 3.90 -40.19 2.23
C PRO A 702 4.56 -40.50 0.88
N PHE A 703 3.80 -40.41 -0.21
CA PHE A 703 4.31 -40.63 -1.57
C PHE A 703 4.68 -39.31 -2.27
N GLY A 704 4.75 -38.19 -1.53
CA GLY A 704 5.25 -36.90 -2.04
C GLY A 704 4.20 -35.95 -2.63
N LEU A 705 2.92 -36.36 -2.78
CA LEU A 705 1.87 -35.44 -3.22
C LEU A 705 1.52 -34.45 -2.11
N GLN A 706 1.66 -33.15 -2.37
CA GLN A 706 1.28 -32.08 -1.48
C GLN A 706 -0.11 -31.56 -1.82
N LEU A 707 -0.98 -31.55 -0.81
CA LEU A 707 -2.33 -30.97 -0.86
C LEU A 707 -2.30 -29.62 -0.17
N GLY A 708 -2.85 -28.59 -0.80
CA GLY A 708 -2.96 -27.24 -0.23
C GLY A 708 -4.41 -26.79 -0.18
N TYR A 709 -4.77 -26.11 0.89
CA TYR A 709 -6.06 -25.45 1.06
C TYR A 709 -5.87 -24.05 1.61
N GLY A 710 -6.54 -23.08 0.97
CA GLY A 710 -6.55 -21.69 1.40
C GLY A 710 -7.96 -21.14 1.51
N LEU A 711 -8.17 -20.20 2.44
CA LEU A 711 -9.38 -19.42 2.53
C LEU A 711 -9.06 -17.96 2.91
N THR A 712 -9.93 -17.04 2.49
CA THR A 712 -9.93 -15.64 2.91
C THR A 712 -11.35 -15.25 3.25
N TYR A 713 -11.56 -14.77 4.48
CA TYR A 713 -12.81 -14.21 4.95
C TYR A 713 -12.66 -12.72 5.23
N GLN A 714 -13.58 -11.93 4.71
CA GLN A 714 -13.74 -10.53 5.05
C GLN A 714 -15.18 -10.25 5.45
N GLY A 715 -15.36 -9.78 6.67
CA GLY A 715 -16.66 -9.38 7.18
C GLY A 715 -17.15 -8.07 6.56
N SER A 716 -18.44 -7.81 6.73
CA SER A 716 -19.07 -6.57 6.26
C SER A 716 -18.49 -5.32 6.95
N PHE A 717 -18.52 -4.19 6.25
CA PHE A 717 -18.05 -2.90 6.74
C PHE A 717 -18.94 -1.74 6.25
N ALA A 718 -18.88 -0.62 6.95
CA ALA A 718 -19.62 0.58 6.60
C ALA A 718 -19.12 1.19 5.28
N LEU A 719 -20.04 1.48 4.35
CA LEU A 719 -19.78 2.04 3.02
C LEU A 719 -19.86 3.56 2.98
N ASN A 720 -20.54 4.18 3.95
CA ASN A 720 -20.73 5.62 4.03
C ASN A 720 -20.68 6.11 5.47
N ASN A 721 -20.34 7.35 5.64
CA ASN A 721 -20.45 8.02 6.92
C ASN A 721 -21.90 8.43 7.19
N ARG A 722 -22.27 8.46 8.46
CA ARG A 722 -23.57 9.02 8.91
C ARG A 722 -23.60 10.53 8.67
N ALA A 723 -24.70 11.04 8.11
CA ALA A 723 -24.89 12.45 7.81
C ALA A 723 -26.35 12.87 8.08
N LEU A 724 -26.60 14.16 8.23
CA LEU A 724 -27.98 14.70 8.24
C LEU A 724 -28.54 14.67 6.81
N VAL A 725 -29.80 14.22 6.67
CA VAL A 725 -30.49 14.21 5.36
C VAL A 725 -30.73 15.64 4.87
N THR A 726 -31.11 16.53 5.82
CA THR A 726 -31.40 17.94 5.56
C THR A 726 -30.51 18.83 6.42
N PRO A 727 -29.21 18.96 6.10
CA PRO A 727 -28.28 19.69 6.98
C PRO A 727 -28.57 21.19 7.08
N LEU A 728 -29.35 21.75 6.15
CA LEU A 728 -29.71 23.16 6.12
C LEU A 728 -30.99 23.47 6.89
N VAL A 729 -31.66 22.48 7.49
CA VAL A 729 -32.85 22.68 8.33
C VAL A 729 -32.43 22.66 9.80
N ALA A 730 -32.62 23.78 10.49
CA ALA A 730 -32.33 23.88 11.91
C ALA A 730 -33.16 22.85 12.70
N GLY A 731 -32.48 22.12 13.60
CA GLY A 731 -33.14 21.11 14.42
C GLY A 731 -33.51 19.82 13.69
N SER A 732 -33.08 19.61 12.44
CA SER A 732 -33.25 18.32 11.74
C SER A 732 -32.54 17.21 12.51
N THR A 733 -33.25 16.10 12.74
CA THR A 733 -32.69 14.88 13.35
C THR A 733 -32.70 13.69 12.40
N THR A 734 -33.23 13.88 11.17
CA THR A 734 -33.27 12.81 10.17
C THR A 734 -31.86 12.58 9.60
N ILE A 735 -31.38 11.35 9.75
CA ILE A 735 -30.03 10.94 9.36
C ILE A 735 -30.05 10.01 8.14
N VAL A 736 -29.01 10.09 7.32
CA VAL A 736 -28.73 9.11 6.28
C VAL A 736 -28.27 7.82 6.98
N PRO A 737 -28.92 6.67 6.71
CA PRO A 737 -28.50 5.38 7.27
C PRO A 737 -27.07 5.02 6.86
N ILE A 738 -26.40 4.24 7.69
CA ILE A 738 -25.13 3.60 7.30
C ILE A 738 -25.47 2.32 6.55
N TYR A 739 -25.00 2.22 5.32
CA TYR A 739 -25.10 1.03 4.50
C TYR A 739 -23.82 0.21 4.65
N HIS A 740 -23.90 -1.10 4.59
CA HIS A 740 -22.79 -2.01 4.78
C HIS A 740 -22.55 -2.85 3.53
N SER A 741 -21.30 -3.19 3.27
CA SER A 741 -20.94 -4.20 2.28
C SER A 741 -21.46 -5.57 2.71
N ASP A 742 -21.56 -6.49 1.75
CA ASP A 742 -21.70 -7.90 2.10
C ASP A 742 -20.37 -8.43 2.59
N ASP A 743 -20.39 -9.47 3.43
CA ASP A 743 -19.20 -10.26 3.75
C ASP A 743 -18.96 -11.30 2.64
N TYR A 744 -17.73 -11.84 2.60
CA TYR A 744 -17.40 -12.91 1.66
C TYR A 744 -16.37 -13.90 2.21
N LEU A 745 -16.43 -15.12 1.68
CA LEU A 745 -15.52 -16.20 1.96
C LEU A 745 -15.06 -16.83 0.65
N VAL A 746 -13.76 -16.69 0.35
CA VAL A 746 -13.14 -17.21 -0.87
C VAL A 746 -12.24 -18.38 -0.55
N HIS A 747 -12.40 -19.47 -1.28
CA HIS A 747 -11.65 -20.70 -1.10
C HIS A 747 -10.66 -20.94 -2.24
N ARG A 748 -9.49 -21.48 -1.90
CA ARG A 748 -8.42 -21.86 -2.84
C ARG A 748 -7.98 -23.28 -2.59
N ALA A 749 -7.52 -23.97 -3.63
CA ALA A 749 -6.94 -25.30 -3.53
C ALA A 749 -5.64 -25.39 -4.33
N MET A 750 -4.72 -26.22 -3.85
CA MET A 750 -3.45 -26.51 -4.51
C MET A 750 -3.18 -28.01 -4.47
N LEU A 751 -2.66 -28.53 -5.58
CA LEU A 751 -2.03 -29.85 -5.66
C LEU A 751 -0.62 -29.63 -6.22
N SER A 752 0.38 -30.24 -5.60
CA SER A 752 1.77 -30.13 -6.09
C SER A 752 2.47 -31.48 -5.93
N TYR A 753 3.21 -31.87 -6.94
CA TYR A 753 4.03 -33.08 -6.91
C TYR A 753 5.39 -32.82 -7.57
N THR A 754 6.45 -33.23 -6.88
CA THR A 754 7.82 -33.09 -7.39
C THR A 754 8.35 -34.44 -7.83
N PHE A 755 8.71 -34.55 -9.11
CA PHE A 755 9.33 -35.73 -9.71
C PHE A 755 10.86 -35.60 -9.62
N ASP A 756 11.53 -36.67 -9.20
CA ASP A 756 13.00 -36.76 -9.18
C ASP A 756 13.68 -35.54 -8.52
N GLU A 757 13.03 -34.94 -7.51
CA GLU A 757 13.51 -33.77 -6.77
C GLU A 757 13.75 -32.49 -7.64
N LYS A 758 13.45 -32.53 -8.92
CA LYS A 758 13.75 -31.47 -9.89
C LYS A 758 12.55 -30.90 -10.62
N LEU A 759 11.65 -31.76 -11.10
CA LEU A 759 10.47 -31.33 -11.85
C LEU A 759 9.26 -31.27 -10.96
N THR A 760 8.71 -30.09 -10.73
CA THR A 760 7.47 -29.89 -9.95
C THR A 760 6.32 -29.56 -10.87
N ALA A 761 5.20 -30.27 -10.71
CA ALA A 761 3.92 -29.91 -11.30
C ALA A 761 2.98 -29.41 -10.20
N GLN A 762 2.49 -28.19 -10.31
CA GLN A 762 1.58 -27.56 -9.36
C GLN A 762 0.30 -27.11 -10.06
N LEU A 763 -0.84 -27.54 -9.54
CA LEU A 763 -2.18 -27.08 -9.96
C LEU A 763 -2.77 -26.21 -8.87
N ASN A 764 -3.08 -24.95 -9.18
CA ASN A 764 -3.80 -24.03 -8.31
C ASN A 764 -5.24 -23.83 -8.84
N VAL A 765 -6.21 -23.82 -7.94
CA VAL A 765 -7.60 -23.46 -8.23
C VAL A 765 -7.99 -22.32 -7.30
N GLN A 766 -8.18 -21.14 -7.88
CA GLN A 766 -8.62 -19.95 -7.17
C GLN A 766 -10.14 -19.89 -7.14
N ASN A 767 -10.73 -19.42 -6.03
CA ASN A 767 -12.17 -19.26 -5.87
C ASN A 767 -12.97 -20.49 -6.37
N PHE A 768 -12.62 -21.70 -5.88
CA PHE A 768 -13.19 -22.94 -6.44
C PHE A 768 -14.71 -23.08 -6.20
N THR A 769 -15.26 -22.40 -5.21
CA THR A 769 -16.70 -22.28 -4.95
C THR A 769 -17.39 -21.35 -5.94
N ASN A 770 -16.61 -20.57 -6.71
CA ASN A 770 -17.08 -19.57 -7.67
C ASN A 770 -17.95 -18.48 -7.02
N GLU A 771 -17.55 -18.05 -5.82
CA GLU A 771 -18.20 -16.98 -5.06
C GLU A 771 -18.22 -15.66 -5.86
N LYS A 772 -19.32 -14.92 -5.75
CA LYS A 772 -19.45 -13.56 -6.30
C LYS A 772 -19.29 -12.55 -5.16
N TYR A 773 -18.24 -11.77 -5.19
CA TYR A 773 -17.93 -10.79 -4.15
C TYR A 773 -17.34 -9.52 -4.76
N TYR A 774 -17.20 -8.48 -3.96
CA TYR A 774 -16.64 -7.21 -4.38
C TYR A 774 -15.42 -6.87 -3.52
N THR A 775 -14.28 -6.62 -4.16
CA THR A 775 -13.01 -6.35 -3.49
C THR A 775 -12.90 -4.91 -2.98
N SER A 776 -13.59 -3.98 -3.65
CA SER A 776 -13.66 -2.57 -3.25
C SER A 776 -14.96 -1.96 -3.76
N ILE A 777 -15.57 -1.10 -2.93
CA ILE A 777 -16.89 -0.51 -3.19
C ILE A 777 -16.82 1.00 -3.00
N ARG A 778 -17.20 1.73 -4.06
CA ARG A 778 -17.60 3.13 -3.99
C ARG A 778 -19.13 3.18 -4.04
N ASN A 779 -19.75 3.29 -2.88
CA ASN A 779 -21.22 3.24 -2.80
C ASN A 779 -21.86 4.37 -3.61
N ASN A 780 -23.02 4.07 -4.23
CA ASN A 780 -23.72 4.93 -5.18
C ASN A 780 -22.85 5.34 -6.38
N GLY A 781 -22.03 4.42 -6.84
CA GLY A 781 -21.15 4.57 -7.99
C GLY A 781 -20.82 3.22 -8.61
N TRP A 782 -19.76 2.59 -8.18
CA TRP A 782 -19.32 1.28 -8.71
C TRP A 782 -18.66 0.41 -7.64
N ALA A 783 -18.60 -0.88 -7.89
CA ALA A 783 -17.86 -1.85 -7.11
C ALA A 783 -17.02 -2.74 -8.01
N ASN A 784 -15.80 -3.07 -7.57
CA ASN A 784 -14.89 -3.95 -8.31
C ASN A 784 -15.25 -5.41 -8.01
N PRO A 785 -15.77 -6.18 -8.99
CA PRO A 785 -16.02 -7.61 -8.81
C PRO A 785 -14.72 -8.35 -8.48
N GLY A 786 -14.81 -9.30 -7.56
CA GLY A 786 -13.74 -10.25 -7.31
C GLY A 786 -13.61 -11.24 -8.46
N GLU A 787 -12.42 -11.83 -8.59
CA GLU A 787 -12.13 -12.81 -9.64
C GLU A 787 -13.01 -14.08 -9.50
N GLY A 788 -13.47 -14.59 -10.63
CA GLY A 788 -14.18 -15.85 -10.71
C GLY A 788 -13.28 -17.05 -10.45
N ARG A 789 -13.87 -18.25 -10.53
CA ARG A 789 -13.09 -19.48 -10.46
C ARG A 789 -12.11 -19.57 -11.64
N SER A 790 -10.84 -19.79 -11.32
CA SER A 790 -9.79 -20.04 -12.29
C SER A 790 -8.90 -21.18 -11.82
N TRP A 791 -8.21 -21.82 -12.76
CA TRP A 791 -7.18 -22.79 -12.46
C TRP A 791 -5.92 -22.51 -13.29
N VAL A 792 -4.78 -22.83 -12.69
CA VAL A 792 -3.45 -22.65 -13.28
C VAL A 792 -2.63 -23.91 -13.04
N LEU A 793 -2.06 -24.46 -14.10
CA LEU A 793 -1.05 -25.51 -14.03
C LEU A 793 0.32 -24.89 -14.26
N THR A 794 1.22 -25.01 -13.30
CA THR A 794 2.61 -24.55 -13.36
C THR A 794 3.55 -25.75 -13.34
N LEU A 795 4.49 -25.77 -14.27
CA LEU A 795 5.63 -26.71 -14.28
C LEU A 795 6.87 -25.93 -13.87
N GLY A 796 7.58 -26.40 -12.87
CA GLY A 796 8.84 -25.84 -12.38
C GLY A 796 9.97 -26.85 -12.52
N TYR A 797 11.14 -26.40 -13.00
CA TYR A 797 12.33 -27.25 -13.06
C TYR A 797 13.47 -26.60 -12.29
N LYS A 798 14.01 -27.35 -11.34
CA LYS A 798 15.17 -26.97 -10.51
C LYS A 798 16.44 -27.56 -11.12
N LEU A 799 17.41 -26.67 -11.44
CA LEU A 799 18.71 -27.02 -12.02
C LEU A 799 19.76 -27.19 -10.94
#